data_cbc52ed417b7c5f9b5e1c586b61ad399
#
_entry.id   cbc52ed417b7c5f9b5e1c586b61ad399
#
_cell.length_a   1.000
_cell.length_b   1.000
_cell.length_c   1.000
_cell.angle_alpha   90.00
_cell.angle_beta   90.00
_cell.angle_gamma   90.00
#
_symmetry.space_group_name_H-M   'P 1'
#
loop_
_entity.id
_entity.type
_entity.pdbx_description
1 polymer ?
#
loop_
_entity_poly.entity_id
_entity_poly.type
_entity_poly.pdbx_seq_one_letter_code
_entity_poly.pdbx_strand_id
1 'polypeptide(L)'
;MRRKPIPGQSKKKRKNKNKTPADMLIPREFLYNMIMEEIFIIQDELKKVPQKPGVYIMRDKNDSILYVGKAINLRNRLRSYFRANIGRGPWIDRMVSLIRRFEYIVTDSELEALVLENNLIKEHRPKYNTMLVDDKTYPYIKVTVGEEYPRVLFSREMKKDKAKYFGPYTSATAVKDTIELINRLYHLRTCNRVLPRDIGTDRPCLNYHIHQCHGPCQGYVSKEGYAAQVNDALDFLNGNYNKILKSLETQMKEAAEKLEFEEAAKLRDLYNSVKQVSQKQKITDSEGEDRDIVALAAEESDAVIQVFFVRSGRLIGREHFYMKNVDGQENGEILSCFLKQFYAGTPFVPREIMLQEEIEDREVIEEWLSGKRTQRMYIRVPKKGSKEKLVELAAKNAQLVLQQDKDRIKREEGRTIGAMKEIASWIGLSGVYRVEAFDISNTSGFENVGSMVVFENGKPKRSDYRKFRMKTVSGPDDYACMREVLTRRFLHGLEESKQLSDKEMEKDYGSFTRFPDLLLMDGGRGQVNIALEVLDELHLSIPVCGMVKDDHHRTRGLYYQNEEIEIDTHSEGFKLITRIQDEAHRFAIEYHRSLRSKEQVRSVLDEIPGVGPARRKALMKQFENIDAIKEADALTLHEKAGIPMHIAEEIYSFFHGSVVE
;
A
#
# COMPACT_ATOMS: atom_id res chain seq x y z
N MET A 1 21.76 55.30 -23.53
CA MET A 1 22.81 56.33 -23.19
C MET A 1 23.49 55.90 -21.89
N ARG A 2 24.87 55.84 -21.95
CA ARG A 2 25.89 55.84 -20.87
C ARG A 2 25.84 54.67 -19.86
N ARG A 3 26.57 53.60 -19.97
CA ARG A 3 28.02 53.22 -19.79
C ARG A 3 28.66 53.67 -18.47
N LYS A 4 28.91 52.66 -17.58
CA LYS A 4 30.12 52.21 -16.83
C LYS A 4 30.87 53.25 -15.94
N PRO A 5 31.73 52.83 -14.97
CA PRO A 5 32.64 51.67 -14.95
C PRO A 5 32.86 50.95 -13.59
N ILE A 6 33.52 49.77 -13.66
CA ILE A 6 34.22 49.05 -12.60
C ILE A 6 35.60 49.66 -12.33
N PRO A 7 36.15 49.67 -11.08
CA PRO A 7 37.44 49.04 -10.81
C PRO A 7 37.47 48.36 -9.42
N GLY A 8 38.32 47.45 -9.01
CA GLY A 8 39.66 47.06 -9.33
C GLY A 8 40.17 46.22 -8.15
N GLN A 9 40.94 45.19 -8.41
CA GLN A 9 41.56 44.28 -7.45
C GLN A 9 42.59 44.98 -6.56
N SER A 10 42.64 44.58 -5.24
CA SER A 10 43.89 44.70 -4.50
C SER A 10 44.04 43.52 -3.51
N LYS A 11 45.19 42.83 -3.67
CA LYS A 11 45.72 41.81 -2.77
C LYS A 11 46.04 42.39 -1.40
N LYS A 12 45.65 41.76 -0.28
CA LYS A 12 46.33 41.93 1.00
C LYS A 12 46.43 40.62 1.78
N LYS A 13 47.66 40.20 1.93
CA LYS A 13 48.43 39.44 2.91
C LYS A 13 47.68 38.84 4.13
N ARG A 14 47.93 37.52 4.29
CA ARG A 14 47.73 36.73 5.52
C ARG A 14 48.49 37.36 6.69
N LYS A 15 47.81 37.50 7.83
CA LYS A 15 48.42 37.53 9.14
C LYS A 15 47.72 36.52 10.04
N ASN A 16 48.42 35.45 10.40
CA ASN A 16 48.08 34.57 11.51
C ASN A 16 48.04 35.39 12.79
N LYS A 17 46.97 35.29 13.54
CA LYS A 17 46.97 35.60 14.98
C LYS A 17 46.30 34.45 15.72
N ASN A 18 47.10 33.79 16.54
CA ASN A 18 46.69 32.86 17.57
C ASN A 18 45.57 33.49 18.43
N LYS A 19 44.41 32.84 18.53
CA LYS A 19 43.38 33.16 19.51
C LYS A 19 43.52 32.18 20.67
N THR A 20 43.65 32.73 21.86
CA THR A 20 43.62 32.06 23.17
C THR A 20 42.22 31.56 23.50
N PRO A 21 42.05 30.56 24.42
CA PRO A 21 40.78 29.88 24.69
C PRO A 21 39.70 30.68 25.44
N ALA A 22 39.82 31.98 25.54
CA ALA A 22 38.92 32.83 26.34
C ALA A 22 37.79 33.54 25.58
N ASP A 23 37.67 33.39 24.24
CA ASP A 23 36.68 34.12 23.43
C ASP A 23 35.51 33.23 22.90
N MET A 24 35.14 32.18 23.60
CA MET A 24 33.87 31.47 23.39
C MET A 24 32.78 32.03 24.31
N LEU A 25 32.51 33.32 24.19
CA LEU A 25 31.27 33.88 24.73
C LEU A 25 30.15 33.57 23.77
N ILE A 26 29.31 32.58 24.18
CA ILE A 26 28.02 32.29 23.59
C ILE A 26 27.25 33.63 23.52
N PRO A 27 26.70 34.06 22.38
CA PRO A 27 25.93 35.29 22.27
C PRO A 27 24.85 35.34 23.36
N ARG A 28 24.74 36.45 24.07
CA ARG A 28 23.75 36.66 25.16
C ARG A 28 22.32 36.39 24.70
N GLU A 29 22.01 36.54 23.42
CA GLU A 29 20.72 36.20 22.80
C GLU A 29 20.49 34.68 22.76
N PHE A 30 21.53 33.85 22.60
CA PHE A 30 21.41 32.40 22.66
C PHE A 30 21.20 31.91 24.09
N LEU A 31 21.82 32.53 25.06
CA LEU A 31 21.57 32.25 26.50
C LEU A 31 20.18 32.76 26.92
N TYR A 32 19.70 33.87 26.38
CA TYR A 32 18.38 34.41 26.70
C TYR A 32 17.25 33.54 26.13
N ASN A 33 17.44 32.97 24.94
CA ASN A 33 16.50 32.03 24.34
C ASN A 33 16.56 30.62 24.99
N MET A 34 17.70 30.23 25.60
CA MET A 34 17.84 28.99 26.36
C MET A 34 17.31 29.08 27.79
N ILE A 35 17.17 30.29 28.37
CA ILE A 35 16.71 30.52 29.77
C ILE A 35 15.20 30.81 29.84
N MET A 36 14.53 31.10 28.68
CA MET A 36 13.10 31.41 28.61
C MET A 36 12.29 30.29 27.95
N GLU A 37 12.72 29.03 28.00
CA GLU A 37 11.74 27.93 27.98
C GLU A 37 10.99 28.02 29.32
N GLU A 38 9.81 28.64 29.31
CA GLU A 38 8.88 28.57 30.44
C GLU A 38 8.71 27.08 30.79
N ILE A 39 9.20 26.71 31.98
CA ILE A 39 9.06 25.34 32.49
C ILE A 39 7.55 25.08 32.54
N PHE A 40 7.03 24.27 31.64
CA PHE A 40 5.62 23.92 31.57
C PHE A 40 5.27 23.03 32.77
N ILE A 41 4.74 23.67 33.84
CA ILE A 41 4.31 22.97 35.05
C ILE A 41 2.86 22.56 34.83
N ILE A 42 2.63 21.27 34.55
CA ILE A 42 1.31 20.70 34.25
C ILE A 42 0.25 21.11 35.27
N GLN A 43 0.56 21.09 36.56
CA GLN A 43 -0.38 21.41 37.64
C GLN A 43 -0.85 22.89 37.61
N ASP A 44 0.00 23.81 37.22
CA ASP A 44 -0.34 25.23 37.14
C ASP A 44 -1.09 25.54 35.86
N GLU A 45 -0.72 24.91 34.75
CA GLU A 45 -1.43 25.04 33.49
C GLU A 45 -2.86 24.46 33.56
N LEU A 46 -3.06 23.34 34.29
CA LEU A 46 -4.39 22.78 34.54
C LEU A 46 -5.37 23.73 35.22
N LYS A 47 -4.86 24.71 36.02
CA LYS A 47 -5.71 25.74 36.63
C LYS A 47 -6.23 26.77 35.64
N LYS A 48 -5.45 27.04 34.57
CA LYS A 48 -5.80 28.00 33.51
C LYS A 48 -6.79 27.45 32.49
N VAL A 49 -6.93 26.13 32.37
CA VAL A 49 -7.84 25.50 31.39
C VAL A 49 -9.30 25.91 31.66
N PRO A 50 -10.05 26.34 30.63
CA PRO A 50 -11.47 26.72 30.79
C PRO A 50 -12.38 25.52 30.97
N GLN A 51 -13.55 25.77 31.57
CA GLN A 51 -14.63 24.77 31.66
C GLN A 51 -15.58 24.88 30.46
N LYS A 52 -15.01 24.71 29.27
CA LYS A 52 -15.71 24.78 27.98
C LYS A 52 -15.45 23.55 27.14
N PRO A 53 -16.29 23.27 26.13
CA PRO A 53 -16.00 22.24 25.15
C PRO A 53 -14.73 22.58 24.36
N GLY A 54 -14.06 21.55 23.88
CA GLY A 54 -12.89 21.74 23.03
C GLY A 54 -12.07 20.48 22.83
N VAL A 55 -10.92 20.65 22.18
CA VAL A 55 -9.95 19.59 21.87
C VAL A 55 -8.65 19.88 22.64
N TYR A 56 -8.02 18.83 23.15
CA TYR A 56 -6.72 18.89 23.79
C TYR A 56 -5.72 18.01 23.06
N ILE A 57 -4.47 18.45 23.04
CA ILE A 57 -3.36 17.80 22.35
C ILE A 57 -2.26 17.57 23.39
N MET A 58 -1.82 16.32 23.56
CA MET A 58 -0.77 15.94 24.49
C MET A 58 0.53 15.71 23.74
N ARG A 59 1.65 16.24 24.26
CA ARG A 59 2.97 16.16 23.64
C ARG A 59 4.03 15.59 24.58
N ASP A 60 5.03 14.94 23.98
CA ASP A 60 6.19 14.42 24.68
C ASP A 60 7.32 15.47 24.84
N LYS A 61 8.49 15.02 25.34
CA LYS A 61 9.70 15.85 25.49
C LYS A 61 10.30 16.37 24.18
N ASN A 62 9.98 15.71 23.05
CA ASN A 62 10.48 16.06 21.73
C ASN A 62 9.44 16.87 20.93
N ASP A 63 8.39 17.36 21.59
CA ASP A 63 7.25 18.04 21.01
C ASP A 63 6.37 17.20 20.06
N SER A 64 6.57 15.88 20.06
CA SER A 64 5.75 14.96 19.26
C SER A 64 4.36 14.80 19.87
N ILE A 65 3.33 14.81 19.03
CA ILE A 65 1.95 14.63 19.47
C ILE A 65 1.74 13.16 19.87
N LEU A 66 1.44 12.93 21.15
CA LEU A 66 1.15 11.62 21.71
C LEU A 66 -0.33 11.24 21.52
N TYR A 67 -1.23 12.20 21.79
CA TYR A 67 -2.65 11.97 21.83
C TYR A 67 -3.44 13.25 21.54
N VAL A 68 -4.56 13.11 20.88
CA VAL A 68 -5.57 14.15 20.65
C VAL A 68 -6.90 13.66 21.18
N GLY A 69 -7.62 14.47 21.93
CA GLY A 69 -8.95 14.08 22.43
C GLY A 69 -9.90 15.27 22.60
N LYS A 70 -11.20 15.02 22.48
CA LYS A 70 -12.24 16.00 22.75
C LYS A 70 -12.67 15.98 24.22
N ALA A 71 -13.27 17.07 24.66
CA ALA A 71 -13.93 17.16 25.96
C ALA A 71 -15.13 18.10 25.92
N ILE A 72 -16.20 17.77 26.60
CA ILE A 72 -17.30 18.67 26.91
C ILE A 72 -16.83 19.74 27.92
N ASN A 73 -15.95 19.34 28.83
CA ASN A 73 -15.28 20.21 29.79
C ASN A 73 -13.78 19.92 29.81
N LEU A 74 -13.02 20.75 29.11
CA LEU A 74 -11.57 20.60 28.96
C LEU A 74 -10.84 20.46 30.32
N ARG A 75 -11.20 21.32 31.31
CA ARG A 75 -10.56 21.29 32.63
C ARG A 75 -10.76 19.95 33.33
N ASN A 76 -11.98 19.45 33.35
CA ASN A 76 -12.29 18.20 34.04
C ASN A 76 -11.64 17.02 33.35
N ARG A 77 -11.66 16.97 32.02
CA ARG A 77 -11.06 15.88 31.23
C ARG A 77 -9.54 15.86 31.38
N LEU A 78 -8.85 16.99 31.24
CA LEU A 78 -7.40 17.05 31.41
C LEU A 78 -7.00 16.68 32.84
N ARG A 79 -7.70 17.19 33.86
CA ARG A 79 -7.42 16.81 35.25
C ARG A 79 -7.58 15.31 35.50
N SER A 80 -8.49 14.63 34.82
CA SER A 80 -8.71 13.19 34.98
C SER A 80 -7.46 12.39 34.62
N TYR A 81 -6.63 12.84 33.68
CA TYR A 81 -5.38 12.15 33.30
C TYR A 81 -4.26 12.27 34.35
N PHE A 82 -4.27 13.32 35.16
CA PHE A 82 -3.18 13.61 36.11
C PHE A 82 -3.57 13.35 37.56
N ARG A 83 -4.72 12.72 37.82
CA ARG A 83 -5.10 12.24 39.16
C ARG A 83 -4.33 10.96 39.50
N ALA A 84 -3.78 10.89 40.73
CA ALA A 84 -3.17 9.67 41.21
C ALA A 84 -4.20 8.56 41.47
N ASN A 85 -3.80 7.30 41.26
CA ASN A 85 -4.55 6.07 41.60
C ASN A 85 -5.85 5.76 40.85
N ILE A 86 -5.97 6.10 39.59
CA ILE A 86 -7.02 5.54 38.72
C ILE A 86 -6.34 4.53 37.80
N GLY A 87 -6.61 3.23 37.97
CA GLY A 87 -6.16 2.18 37.05
C GLY A 87 -6.83 2.33 35.68
N ARG A 88 -6.12 2.95 34.72
CA ARG A 88 -6.60 3.25 33.35
C ARG A 88 -6.10 2.24 32.32
N GLY A 89 -5.44 1.21 32.77
CA GLY A 89 -4.74 0.26 31.93
C GLY A 89 -3.31 0.67 31.57
N PRO A 90 -2.42 -0.32 31.34
CA PRO A 90 -0.98 -0.09 31.16
C PRO A 90 -0.63 0.83 29.99
N TRP A 91 -1.44 0.83 28.94
CA TRP A 91 -1.23 1.65 27.74
C TRP A 91 -1.43 3.14 27.99
N ILE A 92 -2.54 3.51 28.65
CA ILE A 92 -2.85 4.91 29.01
C ILE A 92 -1.86 5.41 30.08
N ASP A 93 -1.53 4.58 31.07
CA ASP A 93 -0.56 4.95 32.11
C ASP A 93 0.83 5.22 31.51
N ARG A 94 1.24 4.41 30.53
CA ARG A 94 2.47 4.66 29.76
C ARG A 94 2.41 5.96 28.98
N MET A 95 1.29 6.25 28.31
CA MET A 95 1.09 7.52 27.62
C MET A 95 1.24 8.70 28.59
N VAL A 96 0.53 8.66 29.72
CA VAL A 96 0.55 9.72 30.74
C VAL A 96 1.96 9.96 31.28
N SER A 97 2.77 8.92 31.46
CA SER A 97 4.17 9.04 31.90
C SER A 97 5.06 9.78 30.91
N LEU A 98 4.71 9.78 29.63
CA LEU A 98 5.46 10.44 28.56
C LEU A 98 5.04 11.89 28.32
N ILE A 99 3.86 12.31 28.79
CA ILE A 99 3.37 13.68 28.61
C ILE A 99 4.30 14.67 29.30
N ARG A 100 4.72 15.71 28.56
CA ARG A 100 5.51 16.82 29.11
C ARG A 100 4.76 18.15 29.02
N ARG A 101 3.91 18.31 28.00
CA ARG A 101 3.04 19.46 27.86
C ARG A 101 1.72 19.09 27.22
N PHE A 102 0.73 19.96 27.35
CA PHE A 102 -0.53 19.87 26.62
C PHE A 102 -0.91 21.24 26.08
N GLU A 103 -1.67 21.22 25.00
CA GLU A 103 -2.32 22.38 24.38
C GLU A 103 -3.82 22.12 24.34
N TYR A 104 -4.63 23.15 24.22
CA TYR A 104 -6.06 22.99 24.04
C TYR A 104 -6.62 24.08 23.12
N ILE A 105 -7.68 23.72 22.41
CA ILE A 105 -8.45 24.58 21.52
C ILE A 105 -9.88 24.57 22.04
N VAL A 106 -10.40 25.75 22.38
CA VAL A 106 -11.79 25.91 22.84
C VAL A 106 -12.70 25.98 21.63
N THR A 107 -13.83 25.27 21.67
CA THR A 107 -14.86 25.30 20.63
C THR A 107 -16.18 25.82 21.22
N ASP A 108 -17.08 26.25 20.33
CA ASP A 108 -18.39 26.78 20.75
C ASP A 108 -19.39 25.65 21.09
N SER A 109 -19.17 24.45 20.53
CA SER A 109 -20.02 23.28 20.74
C SER A 109 -19.20 21.97 20.84
N GLU A 110 -19.82 20.93 21.40
CA GLU A 110 -19.27 19.59 21.42
C GLU A 110 -19.15 19.00 20.01
N LEU A 111 -20.10 19.35 19.13
CA LEU A 111 -20.05 18.94 17.72
C LEU A 111 -18.82 19.48 17.02
N GLU A 112 -18.46 20.74 17.22
CA GLU A 112 -17.23 21.32 16.68
C GLU A 112 -15.98 20.65 17.26
N ALA A 113 -15.99 20.37 18.57
CA ALA A 113 -14.91 19.62 19.21
C ALA A 113 -14.72 18.25 18.56
N LEU A 114 -15.79 17.51 18.28
CA LEU A 114 -15.76 16.20 17.64
C LEU A 114 -15.18 16.26 16.22
N VAL A 115 -15.61 17.24 15.43
CA VAL A 115 -15.10 17.41 14.05
C VAL A 115 -13.62 17.81 14.06
N LEU A 116 -13.24 18.73 14.96
CA LEU A 116 -11.85 19.18 15.09
C LEU A 116 -10.93 18.06 15.58
N GLU A 117 -11.33 17.29 16.60
CA GLU A 117 -10.61 16.10 17.07
C GLU A 117 -10.31 15.14 15.91
N ASN A 118 -11.33 14.80 15.13
CA ASN A 118 -11.19 13.85 14.04
C ASN A 118 -10.24 14.36 12.94
N ASN A 119 -10.29 15.66 12.62
CA ASN A 119 -9.39 16.27 11.66
C ASN A 119 -7.92 16.23 12.14
N LEU A 120 -7.68 16.58 13.40
CA LEU A 120 -6.34 16.56 14.00
C LEU A 120 -5.77 15.14 14.12
N ILE A 121 -6.61 14.16 14.48
CA ILE A 121 -6.19 12.75 14.49
C ILE A 121 -5.80 12.28 13.08
N LYS A 122 -6.57 12.64 12.06
CA LYS A 122 -6.29 12.27 10.67
C LYS A 122 -5.01 12.92 10.15
N GLU A 123 -4.77 14.17 10.48
CA GLU A 123 -3.61 14.96 10.07
C GLU A 123 -2.32 14.47 10.72
N HIS A 124 -2.34 14.32 12.05
CA HIS A 124 -1.14 14.07 12.83
C HIS A 124 -0.89 12.59 13.14
N ARG A 125 -1.88 11.73 13.02
CA ARG A 125 -1.82 10.28 13.33
C ARG A 125 -1.11 9.98 14.65
N PRO A 126 -1.57 10.49 15.78
CA PRO A 126 -0.87 10.35 17.05
C PRO A 126 -0.74 8.89 17.48
N LYS A 127 0.37 8.57 18.14
CA LYS A 127 0.73 7.19 18.51
C LYS A 127 -0.29 6.49 19.40
N TYR A 128 -0.94 7.23 20.29
CA TYR A 128 -1.84 6.69 21.31
C TYR A 128 -3.33 6.82 20.98
N ASN A 129 -3.68 7.41 19.82
CA ASN A 129 -5.06 7.41 19.35
C ASN A 129 -5.40 6.10 18.65
N THR A 130 -6.62 5.65 18.86
CA THR A 130 -7.19 4.55 18.07
C THR A 130 -7.34 4.98 16.63
N MET A 131 -6.81 4.17 15.71
CA MET A 131 -6.69 4.53 14.30
C MET A 131 -7.37 3.50 13.40
N LEU A 132 -8.19 3.98 12.49
CA LEU A 132 -8.64 3.23 11.33
C LEU A 132 -7.47 3.08 10.34
N VAL A 133 -7.08 1.84 10.06
CA VAL A 133 -5.88 1.55 9.24
C VAL A 133 -6.16 1.70 7.75
N ASP A 134 -7.38 1.41 7.31
CA ASP A 134 -7.78 1.38 5.90
C ASP A 134 -8.58 2.62 5.51
N ASP A 135 -8.04 3.42 4.58
CA ASP A 135 -8.76 4.54 3.92
C ASP A 135 -9.26 4.06 2.54
N LYS A 136 -10.21 3.12 2.53
CA LYS A 136 -10.75 2.53 1.30
C LYS A 136 -11.75 3.47 0.64
N THR A 137 -11.56 3.74 -0.66
CA THR A 137 -12.56 4.41 -1.50
C THR A 137 -13.44 3.38 -2.19
N TYR A 138 -14.75 3.50 -1.98
CA TYR A 138 -15.72 2.55 -2.52
C TYR A 138 -16.21 2.95 -3.91
N PRO A 139 -16.44 1.97 -4.80
CA PRO A 139 -17.10 2.21 -6.07
C PRO A 139 -18.61 2.36 -5.89
N TYR A 140 -19.16 3.22 -6.73
CA TYR A 140 -20.60 3.49 -6.87
C TYR A 140 -21.03 3.32 -8.32
N ILE A 141 -22.30 2.97 -8.53
CA ILE A 141 -22.96 3.10 -9.82
C ILE A 141 -23.65 4.46 -9.84
N LYS A 142 -23.25 5.31 -10.77
CA LYS A 142 -23.82 6.65 -10.96
C LYS A 142 -24.79 6.64 -12.15
N VAL A 143 -26.02 7.07 -11.96
CA VAL A 143 -27.00 7.30 -13.03
C VAL A 143 -27.23 8.81 -13.18
N THR A 144 -26.88 9.37 -14.33
CA THR A 144 -26.88 10.81 -14.61
C THR A 144 -28.31 11.31 -14.93
N VAL A 145 -29.26 11.13 -14.00
CA VAL A 145 -30.69 11.48 -14.20
C VAL A 145 -30.92 12.96 -14.46
N GLY A 146 -29.95 13.82 -14.26
CA GLY A 146 -30.00 15.24 -14.62
C GLY A 146 -29.70 15.53 -16.09
N GLU A 147 -29.19 14.55 -16.84
CA GLU A 147 -29.02 14.64 -18.30
C GLU A 147 -30.34 14.30 -19.02
N GLU A 148 -30.55 14.86 -20.20
CA GLU A 148 -31.75 14.56 -20.99
C GLU A 148 -31.79 13.12 -21.50
N TYR A 149 -30.61 12.54 -21.74
CA TYR A 149 -30.38 11.13 -22.05
C TYR A 149 -29.37 10.56 -21.03
N PRO A 150 -29.85 10.09 -19.87
CA PRO A 150 -29.00 9.63 -18.79
C PRO A 150 -28.07 8.47 -19.16
N ARG A 151 -26.94 8.35 -18.43
CA ARG A 151 -25.97 7.27 -18.55
C ARG A 151 -25.82 6.55 -17.21
N VAL A 152 -25.39 5.29 -17.29
CA VAL A 152 -24.98 4.50 -16.12
C VAL A 152 -23.46 4.42 -16.13
N LEU A 153 -22.81 4.96 -15.09
CA LEU A 153 -21.37 5.18 -15.03
C LEU A 153 -20.78 4.62 -13.74
N PHE A 154 -19.52 4.24 -13.78
CA PHE A 154 -18.70 3.94 -12.62
C PHE A 154 -18.22 5.24 -11.96
N SER A 155 -18.32 5.35 -10.63
CA SER A 155 -17.76 6.46 -9.87
C SER A 155 -17.15 5.99 -8.56
N ARG A 156 -16.07 6.62 -8.12
CA ARG A 156 -15.53 6.48 -6.76
C ARG A 156 -15.86 7.66 -5.87
N GLU A 157 -16.41 8.71 -6.45
CA GLU A 157 -16.79 9.94 -5.75
C GLU A 157 -18.28 10.17 -5.89
N MET A 158 -18.92 10.58 -4.79
CA MET A 158 -20.27 11.14 -4.81
C MET A 158 -20.17 12.66 -4.86
N LYS A 159 -20.71 13.26 -5.90
CA LYS A 159 -20.77 14.72 -6.06
C LYS A 159 -22.18 15.19 -5.71
N LYS A 160 -22.32 16.44 -5.22
CA LYS A 160 -23.61 17.10 -5.05
C LYS A 160 -24.12 17.58 -6.43
N ASP A 161 -24.42 16.61 -7.30
CA ASP A 161 -25.01 16.84 -8.61
C ASP A 161 -26.43 16.22 -8.64
N LYS A 162 -27.13 16.39 -9.75
CA LYS A 162 -28.48 15.82 -9.93
C LYS A 162 -28.46 14.32 -10.28
N ALA A 163 -27.35 13.59 -10.09
CA ALA A 163 -27.25 12.17 -10.38
C ALA A 163 -27.74 11.32 -9.21
N LYS A 164 -28.21 10.12 -9.50
CA LYS A 164 -28.46 9.08 -8.50
C LYS A 164 -27.26 8.17 -8.33
N TYR A 165 -26.90 7.87 -7.11
CA TYR A 165 -25.78 7.01 -6.76
C TYR A 165 -26.26 5.77 -6.04
N PHE A 166 -25.77 4.60 -6.45
CA PHE A 166 -26.05 3.29 -5.84
C PHE A 166 -24.75 2.72 -5.28
N GLY A 167 -24.79 2.25 -4.05
CA GLY A 167 -23.61 1.73 -3.31
C GLY A 167 -23.61 2.15 -1.84
N PRO A 168 -22.48 2.06 -1.15
CA PRO A 168 -21.15 1.63 -1.64
C PRO A 168 -21.08 0.14 -1.95
N TYR A 169 -20.34 -0.23 -3.02
CA TYR A 169 -20.04 -1.63 -3.34
C TYR A 169 -18.61 -1.97 -2.91
N THR A 170 -18.36 -3.25 -2.62
CA THR A 170 -17.05 -3.71 -2.17
C THR A 170 -16.12 -4.13 -3.31
N SER A 171 -16.65 -4.41 -4.49
CA SER A 171 -15.89 -4.87 -5.66
C SER A 171 -16.07 -3.95 -6.86
N ALA A 172 -14.98 -3.35 -7.33
CA ALA A 172 -14.97 -2.53 -8.54
C ALA A 172 -15.27 -3.35 -9.81
N THR A 173 -14.84 -4.61 -9.86
CA THR A 173 -15.14 -5.52 -10.96
C THR A 173 -16.62 -5.82 -11.02
N ALA A 174 -17.24 -6.22 -9.90
CA ALA A 174 -18.67 -6.49 -9.84
C ALA A 174 -19.53 -5.26 -10.24
N VAL A 175 -19.09 -4.05 -9.89
CA VAL A 175 -19.77 -2.81 -10.34
C VAL A 175 -19.67 -2.63 -11.85
N LYS A 176 -18.50 -2.83 -12.44
CA LYS A 176 -18.31 -2.73 -13.90
C LYS A 176 -19.13 -3.77 -14.65
N ASP A 177 -19.11 -5.03 -14.18
CA ASP A 177 -19.91 -6.11 -14.76
C ASP A 177 -21.42 -5.80 -14.67
N THR A 178 -21.86 -5.23 -13.55
CA THR A 178 -23.27 -4.81 -13.37
C THR A 178 -23.63 -3.67 -14.32
N ILE A 179 -22.76 -2.67 -14.50
CA ILE A 179 -22.97 -1.57 -15.45
C ILE A 179 -23.04 -2.09 -16.88
N GLU A 180 -22.15 -3.00 -17.24
CA GLU A 180 -22.15 -3.64 -18.56
C GLU A 180 -23.44 -4.42 -18.80
N LEU A 181 -23.87 -5.20 -17.81
CA LEU A 181 -25.14 -5.94 -17.87
C LEU A 181 -26.33 -5.00 -18.06
N ILE A 182 -26.42 -3.90 -17.29
CA ILE A 182 -27.50 -2.90 -17.42
C ILE A 182 -27.49 -2.26 -18.81
N ASN A 183 -26.31 -1.89 -19.31
CA ASN A 183 -26.20 -1.28 -20.65
C ASN A 183 -26.63 -2.25 -21.76
N ARG A 184 -26.34 -3.55 -21.62
CA ARG A 184 -26.82 -4.59 -22.55
C ARG A 184 -28.33 -4.83 -22.46
N LEU A 185 -28.89 -4.85 -21.24
CA LEU A 185 -30.32 -5.09 -21.01
C LEU A 185 -31.22 -3.96 -21.53
N TYR A 186 -30.77 -2.72 -21.35
CA TYR A 186 -31.58 -1.53 -21.62
C TYR A 186 -31.04 -0.67 -22.77
N HIS A 187 -29.98 -1.13 -23.46
CA HIS A 187 -29.34 -0.48 -24.62
C HIS A 187 -29.01 1.00 -24.40
N LEU A 188 -28.49 1.31 -23.19
CA LEU A 188 -28.19 2.67 -22.80
C LEU A 188 -26.88 3.16 -23.44
N ARG A 189 -26.81 4.47 -23.69
CA ARG A 189 -25.60 5.08 -24.25
C ARG A 189 -24.44 5.07 -23.24
N THR A 190 -23.24 4.81 -23.74
CA THR A 190 -22.00 4.87 -22.96
C THR A 190 -21.09 6.04 -23.36
N CYS A 191 -21.39 6.71 -24.48
CA CYS A 191 -20.58 7.78 -25.06
C CYS A 191 -20.63 9.09 -24.23
N ASN A 192 -19.63 9.95 -24.42
CA ASN A 192 -19.49 11.23 -23.72
C ASN A 192 -20.11 12.42 -24.50
N ARG A 193 -20.89 12.18 -25.54
CA ARG A 193 -21.56 13.25 -26.31
C ARG A 193 -22.52 14.03 -25.41
N VAL A 194 -22.61 15.34 -25.65
CA VAL A 194 -23.51 16.23 -24.89
C VAL A 194 -24.83 16.32 -25.66
N LEU A 195 -25.81 15.52 -25.21
CA LEU A 195 -27.14 15.53 -25.84
C LEU A 195 -28.07 16.49 -25.08
N PRO A 196 -28.94 17.24 -25.78
CA PRO A 196 -29.31 17.12 -27.22
C PRO A 196 -28.39 17.87 -28.19
N ARG A 197 -27.41 18.66 -27.76
CA ARG A 197 -26.58 19.53 -28.59
C ARG A 197 -25.92 18.79 -29.77
N ASP A 198 -25.40 17.58 -29.48
CA ASP A 198 -24.62 16.80 -30.45
C ASP A 198 -25.48 15.78 -31.24
N ILE A 199 -26.82 15.96 -31.32
CA ILE A 199 -27.67 15.09 -32.10
C ILE A 199 -27.44 15.35 -33.61
N GLY A 200 -27.15 14.27 -34.35
CA GLY A 200 -26.97 14.33 -35.82
C GLY A 200 -25.64 14.92 -36.29
N THR A 201 -24.71 15.27 -35.38
CA THR A 201 -23.41 15.87 -35.76
C THR A 201 -22.44 14.87 -36.37
N ASP A 202 -22.49 13.60 -35.98
CA ASP A 202 -21.57 12.55 -36.40
C ASP A 202 -22.33 11.26 -36.77
N ARG A 203 -21.66 10.33 -37.45
CA ARG A 203 -22.20 9.00 -37.74
C ARG A 203 -22.45 8.20 -36.44
N PRO A 204 -23.42 7.25 -36.44
CA PRO A 204 -23.64 6.33 -35.33
C PRO A 204 -22.35 5.55 -35.02
N CYS A 205 -22.10 5.34 -33.74
CA CYS A 205 -20.92 4.58 -33.30
C CYS A 205 -21.14 3.06 -33.36
N LEU A 206 -20.09 2.27 -33.18
CA LEU A 206 -20.13 0.81 -33.21
C LEU A 206 -21.24 0.23 -32.29
N ASN A 207 -21.43 0.78 -31.08
CA ASN A 207 -22.45 0.28 -30.16
C ASN A 207 -23.88 0.31 -30.71
N TYR A 208 -24.19 1.25 -31.60
CA TYR A 208 -25.46 1.23 -32.33
C TYR A 208 -25.53 0.06 -33.32
N HIS A 209 -24.49 -0.13 -34.10
CA HIS A 209 -24.45 -1.18 -35.14
C HIS A 209 -24.45 -2.61 -34.56
N ILE A 210 -23.92 -2.80 -33.37
CA ILE A 210 -23.95 -4.08 -32.62
C ILE A 210 -25.14 -4.16 -31.65
N HIS A 211 -26.14 -3.30 -31.82
CA HIS A 211 -27.38 -3.27 -31.03
C HIS A 211 -27.19 -3.12 -29.51
N GLN A 212 -26.09 -2.50 -29.07
CA GLN A 212 -25.84 -2.19 -27.64
C GLN A 212 -26.29 -0.78 -27.23
N CYS A 213 -26.79 0.03 -28.15
CA CYS A 213 -27.29 1.38 -27.90
C CYS A 213 -28.40 1.73 -28.91
N HIS A 214 -29.47 2.32 -28.44
CA HIS A 214 -30.60 2.76 -29.31
C HIS A 214 -30.32 4.03 -30.10
N GLY A 215 -29.11 4.59 -30.08
CA GLY A 215 -28.69 5.72 -30.89
C GLY A 215 -29.39 7.05 -30.59
N PRO A 216 -29.52 7.49 -29.34
CA PRO A 216 -30.13 8.79 -29.01
C PRO A 216 -29.35 9.97 -29.64
N CYS A 217 -28.07 9.79 -29.90
CA CYS A 217 -27.25 10.78 -30.63
C CYS A 217 -27.60 10.96 -32.10
N GLN A 218 -28.49 10.13 -32.67
CA GLN A 218 -29.05 10.25 -34.02
C GLN A 218 -30.53 10.56 -34.00
N GLY A 219 -31.16 10.68 -32.86
CA GLY A 219 -32.60 10.85 -32.73
C GLY A 219 -33.41 9.58 -33.03
N TYR A 220 -32.78 8.39 -33.03
CA TYR A 220 -33.47 7.13 -33.36
C TYR A 220 -34.39 6.63 -32.24
N VAL A 221 -34.28 7.19 -31.06
CA VAL A 221 -35.17 6.93 -29.91
C VAL A 221 -35.68 8.26 -29.35
N SER A 222 -36.99 8.32 -29.04
CA SER A 222 -37.57 9.49 -28.41
C SER A 222 -37.07 9.66 -26.96
N LYS A 223 -37.16 10.87 -26.44
CA LYS A 223 -36.79 11.17 -25.06
C LYS A 223 -37.59 10.35 -24.04
N GLU A 224 -38.89 10.20 -24.31
CA GLU A 224 -39.84 9.44 -23.48
C GLU A 224 -39.50 7.94 -23.52
N GLY A 225 -39.21 7.40 -24.71
CA GLY A 225 -38.81 6.01 -24.89
C GLY A 225 -37.50 5.70 -24.19
N TYR A 226 -36.51 6.61 -24.31
CA TYR A 226 -35.23 6.45 -23.59
C TYR A 226 -35.37 6.58 -22.07
N ALA A 227 -36.23 7.52 -21.62
CA ALA A 227 -36.49 7.68 -20.18
C ALA A 227 -37.17 6.44 -19.57
N ALA A 228 -38.04 5.74 -20.31
CA ALA A 228 -38.64 4.47 -19.86
C ALA A 228 -37.54 3.40 -19.61
N GLN A 229 -36.57 3.27 -20.53
CA GLN A 229 -35.44 2.33 -20.35
C GLN A 229 -34.57 2.69 -19.15
N VAL A 230 -34.31 3.98 -18.93
CA VAL A 230 -33.58 4.45 -17.74
C VAL A 230 -34.34 4.14 -16.45
N ASN A 231 -35.67 4.28 -16.45
CA ASN A 231 -36.49 3.91 -15.29
C ASN A 231 -36.45 2.40 -15.01
N ASP A 232 -36.49 1.56 -16.04
CA ASP A 232 -36.32 0.11 -15.91
C ASP A 232 -34.93 -0.24 -15.36
N ALA A 233 -33.88 0.48 -15.78
CA ALA A 233 -32.52 0.33 -15.24
C ALA A 233 -32.44 0.78 -13.76
N LEU A 234 -33.16 1.85 -13.38
CA LEU A 234 -33.27 2.27 -11.98
C LEU A 234 -34.02 1.24 -11.14
N ASP A 235 -35.09 0.63 -11.68
CA ASP A 235 -35.82 -0.45 -11.03
C ASP A 235 -34.93 -1.68 -10.81
N PHE A 236 -34.11 -2.02 -11.80
CA PHE A 236 -33.10 -3.07 -11.67
C PHE A 236 -32.10 -2.76 -10.54
N LEU A 237 -31.55 -1.55 -10.49
CA LEU A 237 -30.62 -1.11 -9.43
C LEU A 237 -31.26 -1.07 -8.07
N ASN A 238 -32.55 -0.80 -7.98
CA ASN A 238 -33.37 -0.93 -6.76
C ASN A 238 -33.71 -2.39 -6.43
N GLY A 239 -33.30 -3.34 -7.28
CA GLY A 239 -33.44 -4.77 -7.07
C GLY A 239 -34.80 -5.37 -7.51
N ASN A 240 -35.57 -4.69 -8.31
CA ASN A 240 -36.81 -5.19 -8.87
C ASN A 240 -36.57 -6.08 -10.11
N TYR A 241 -35.95 -7.25 -9.87
CA TYR A 241 -35.54 -8.16 -10.96
C TYR A 241 -36.69 -8.94 -11.59
N ASN A 242 -37.84 -9.07 -10.92
CA ASN A 242 -38.94 -9.94 -11.39
C ASN A 242 -39.50 -9.53 -12.75
N LYS A 243 -39.61 -8.23 -13.01
CA LYS A 243 -40.10 -7.70 -14.28
C LYS A 243 -39.20 -8.10 -15.44
N ILE A 244 -37.89 -7.88 -15.30
CA ILE A 244 -36.91 -8.22 -16.35
C ILE A 244 -36.75 -9.73 -16.53
N LEU A 245 -36.76 -10.51 -15.44
CA LEU A 245 -36.68 -11.97 -15.53
C LEU A 245 -37.87 -12.56 -16.31
N LYS A 246 -39.08 -12.10 -16.04
CA LYS A 246 -40.28 -12.51 -16.78
C LYS A 246 -40.21 -12.11 -18.28
N SER A 247 -39.76 -10.87 -18.53
CA SER A 247 -39.60 -10.38 -19.90
C SER A 247 -38.59 -11.21 -20.69
N LEU A 248 -37.41 -11.46 -20.11
CA LEU A 248 -36.37 -12.29 -20.74
C LEU A 248 -36.84 -13.75 -20.97
N GLU A 249 -37.55 -14.31 -20.00
CA GLU A 249 -38.13 -15.66 -20.15
C GLU A 249 -39.13 -15.74 -21.29
N THR A 250 -40.01 -14.74 -21.42
CA THR A 250 -40.99 -14.67 -22.54
C THR A 250 -40.28 -14.53 -23.89
N GLN A 251 -39.36 -13.57 -24.00
CA GLN A 251 -38.60 -13.33 -25.22
C GLN A 251 -37.76 -14.57 -25.62
N MET A 252 -37.16 -15.26 -24.68
CA MET A 252 -36.39 -16.51 -24.89
C MET A 252 -37.32 -17.61 -25.50
N LYS A 253 -38.52 -17.77 -24.93
CA LYS A 253 -39.49 -18.74 -25.44
C LYS A 253 -39.97 -18.40 -26.85
N GLU A 254 -40.29 -17.13 -27.11
CA GLU A 254 -40.71 -16.63 -28.42
C GLU A 254 -39.61 -16.79 -29.49
N ALA A 255 -38.32 -16.52 -29.14
CA ALA A 255 -37.19 -16.76 -30.03
C ALA A 255 -37.00 -18.25 -30.36
N ALA A 256 -37.16 -19.10 -29.34
CA ALA A 256 -37.10 -20.55 -29.51
C ALA A 256 -38.21 -21.09 -30.39
N GLU A 257 -39.46 -20.60 -30.25
CA GLU A 257 -40.60 -20.95 -31.11
C GLU A 257 -40.39 -20.52 -32.57
N LYS A 258 -39.67 -19.40 -32.77
CA LYS A 258 -39.30 -18.92 -34.13
C LYS A 258 -38.05 -19.63 -34.68
N LEU A 259 -37.47 -20.58 -33.97
CA LEU A 259 -36.24 -21.31 -34.30
C LEU A 259 -34.99 -20.41 -34.36
N GLU A 260 -35.01 -19.23 -33.73
CA GLU A 260 -33.90 -18.29 -33.62
C GLU A 260 -33.01 -18.69 -32.45
N PHE A 261 -32.33 -19.85 -32.54
CA PHE A 261 -31.62 -20.48 -31.43
C PHE A 261 -30.44 -19.65 -30.91
N GLU A 262 -29.75 -18.89 -31.75
CA GLU A 262 -28.66 -18.01 -31.30
C GLU A 262 -29.17 -16.86 -30.44
N GLU A 263 -30.33 -16.29 -30.82
CA GLU A 263 -30.97 -15.23 -30.04
C GLU A 263 -31.55 -15.77 -28.73
N ALA A 264 -32.19 -16.93 -28.74
CA ALA A 264 -32.65 -17.63 -27.55
C ALA A 264 -31.49 -17.93 -26.59
N ALA A 265 -30.31 -18.32 -27.10
CA ALA A 265 -29.12 -18.55 -26.31
C ALA A 265 -28.59 -17.26 -25.62
N LYS A 266 -28.54 -16.14 -26.35
CA LYS A 266 -28.18 -14.83 -25.81
C LYS A 266 -29.13 -14.39 -24.69
N LEU A 267 -30.43 -14.52 -24.89
CA LEU A 267 -31.46 -14.19 -23.90
C LEU A 267 -31.36 -15.08 -22.65
N ARG A 268 -31.06 -16.39 -22.82
CA ARG A 268 -30.79 -17.32 -21.72
C ARG A 268 -29.58 -16.86 -20.90
N ASP A 269 -28.51 -16.43 -21.55
CA ASP A 269 -27.28 -16.02 -20.89
C ASP A 269 -27.49 -14.71 -20.11
N LEU A 270 -28.29 -13.77 -20.66
CA LEU A 270 -28.74 -12.56 -19.95
C LEU A 270 -29.63 -12.92 -18.77
N TYR A 271 -30.60 -13.83 -18.93
CA TYR A 271 -31.47 -14.32 -17.86
C TYR A 271 -30.64 -14.92 -16.70
N ASN A 272 -29.66 -15.78 -17.02
CA ASN A 272 -28.78 -16.37 -16.03
C ASN A 272 -27.94 -15.33 -15.30
N SER A 273 -27.44 -14.33 -16.00
CA SER A 273 -26.67 -13.22 -15.42
C SER A 273 -27.51 -12.40 -14.43
N VAL A 274 -28.75 -12.05 -14.80
CA VAL A 274 -29.70 -11.35 -13.91
C VAL A 274 -30.02 -12.22 -12.71
N LYS A 275 -30.29 -13.51 -12.91
CA LYS A 275 -30.57 -14.47 -11.83
C LYS A 275 -29.42 -14.60 -10.84
N GLN A 276 -28.17 -14.64 -11.33
CA GLN A 276 -26.97 -14.67 -10.48
C GLN A 276 -26.85 -13.42 -9.63
N VAL A 277 -27.09 -12.23 -10.18
CA VAL A 277 -27.10 -10.95 -9.44
C VAL A 277 -28.19 -10.98 -8.38
N SER A 278 -29.40 -11.45 -8.71
CA SER A 278 -30.53 -11.52 -7.77
C SER A 278 -30.30 -12.51 -6.61
N GLN A 279 -29.60 -13.62 -6.84
CA GLN A 279 -29.33 -14.63 -5.82
C GLN A 279 -28.28 -14.20 -4.79
N LYS A 280 -27.32 -13.35 -5.19
CA LYS A 280 -26.29 -12.83 -4.27
C LYS A 280 -26.83 -11.86 -3.22
N GLN A 281 -28.09 -11.37 -3.37
CA GLN A 281 -28.70 -10.35 -2.51
C GLN A 281 -29.78 -10.91 -1.57
N LYS A 282 -29.56 -12.09 -0.99
CA LYS A 282 -30.59 -12.87 -0.26
C LYS A 282 -31.04 -12.34 1.10
N ILE A 283 -30.38 -11.35 1.71
CA ILE A 283 -30.84 -10.79 2.98
C ILE A 283 -31.75 -9.62 2.67
N THR A 284 -33.04 -9.87 2.69
CA THR A 284 -34.08 -8.85 2.51
C THR A 284 -34.70 -8.52 3.87
N ASP A 285 -34.65 -7.25 4.26
CA ASP A 285 -35.50 -6.72 5.30
C ASP A 285 -36.77 -6.18 4.66
N SER A 286 -37.91 -6.49 5.25
CA SER A 286 -39.24 -6.08 4.72
C SER A 286 -39.50 -4.56 4.79
N GLU A 287 -38.69 -3.81 5.54
CA GLU A 287 -38.90 -2.36 5.75
C GLU A 287 -38.33 -1.48 4.63
N GLY A 288 -37.51 -2.06 3.70
CA GLY A 288 -36.99 -1.32 2.54
C GLY A 288 -36.04 -0.15 2.86
N GLU A 289 -35.53 -0.06 4.09
CA GLU A 289 -34.72 1.05 4.56
C GLU A 289 -33.20 0.87 4.29
N ASP A 290 -32.51 2.01 4.21
CA ASP A 290 -31.05 2.05 4.13
C ASP A 290 -30.44 1.97 5.52
N ARG A 291 -29.58 0.96 5.75
CA ARG A 291 -28.95 0.71 7.04
C ARG A 291 -27.51 0.28 6.87
N ASP A 292 -26.68 0.65 7.85
CA ASP A 292 -25.37 0.04 8.04
C ASP A 292 -25.36 -0.71 9.37
N ILE A 293 -24.90 -1.95 9.35
CA ILE A 293 -24.83 -2.80 10.53
C ILE A 293 -23.35 -2.93 10.87
N VAL A 294 -22.98 -2.48 12.06
CA VAL A 294 -21.58 -2.37 12.49
C VAL A 294 -21.41 -3.18 13.77
N ALA A 295 -20.49 -4.12 13.74
CA ALA A 295 -20.10 -4.91 14.88
C ALA A 295 -18.59 -5.09 14.92
N LEU A 296 -18.03 -5.35 16.10
CA LEU A 296 -16.61 -5.50 16.31
C LEU A 296 -16.25 -6.83 16.98
N ALA A 297 -15.01 -7.27 16.76
CA ALA A 297 -14.28 -8.20 17.60
C ALA A 297 -12.95 -7.56 17.95
N ALA A 298 -12.63 -7.49 19.25
CA ALA A 298 -11.38 -6.92 19.76
C ALA A 298 -10.62 -7.96 20.58
N GLU A 299 -9.30 -7.94 20.48
CA GLU A 299 -8.40 -8.78 21.27
C GLU A 299 -7.05 -8.11 21.37
N GLU A 300 -6.55 -7.93 22.61
CA GLU A 300 -5.30 -7.24 22.90
C GLU A 300 -5.27 -5.81 22.30
N SER A 301 -4.34 -5.56 21.37
CA SER A 301 -4.10 -4.25 20.75
C SER A 301 -4.82 -4.03 19.41
N ASP A 302 -5.50 -5.05 18.88
CA ASP A 302 -6.12 -5.04 17.57
C ASP A 302 -7.62 -5.29 17.64
N ALA A 303 -8.40 -4.60 16.80
CA ALA A 303 -9.80 -4.88 16.60
C ALA A 303 -10.16 -4.94 15.12
N VAL A 304 -11.13 -5.78 14.81
CA VAL A 304 -11.75 -5.87 13.47
C VAL A 304 -13.19 -5.42 13.59
N ILE A 305 -13.57 -4.46 12.77
CA ILE A 305 -14.96 -3.98 12.65
C ILE A 305 -15.53 -4.52 11.34
N GLN A 306 -16.64 -5.21 11.43
CA GLN A 306 -17.42 -5.68 10.29
C GLN A 306 -18.58 -4.72 10.03
N VAL A 307 -18.69 -4.26 8.77
CA VAL A 307 -19.82 -3.46 8.32
C VAL A 307 -20.61 -4.22 7.26
N PHE A 308 -21.92 -4.28 7.42
CA PHE A 308 -22.84 -4.74 6.39
C PHE A 308 -23.61 -3.55 5.84
N PHE A 309 -23.57 -3.36 4.54
CA PHE A 309 -24.27 -2.28 3.84
C PHE A 309 -25.60 -2.79 3.33
N VAL A 310 -26.69 -2.31 3.94
CA VAL A 310 -28.07 -2.62 3.52
C VAL A 310 -28.66 -1.38 2.84
N ARG A 311 -29.14 -1.55 1.60
CA ARG A 311 -29.79 -0.49 0.83
C ARG A 311 -31.10 -1.00 0.28
N SER A 312 -32.15 -0.19 0.46
CA SER A 312 -33.53 -0.59 0.10
C SER A 312 -33.90 -1.98 0.68
N GLY A 313 -33.49 -2.26 1.93
CA GLY A 313 -33.74 -3.52 2.62
C GLY A 313 -32.87 -4.69 2.18
N ARG A 314 -31.89 -4.52 1.28
CA ARG A 314 -31.03 -5.59 0.74
C ARG A 314 -29.58 -5.41 1.12
N LEU A 315 -28.92 -6.51 1.45
CA LEU A 315 -27.48 -6.51 1.67
C LEU A 315 -26.75 -6.36 0.34
N ILE A 316 -26.16 -5.17 0.10
CA ILE A 316 -25.40 -4.89 -1.12
C ILE A 316 -23.90 -5.15 -0.98
N GLY A 317 -23.39 -5.24 0.24
CA GLY A 317 -21.99 -5.51 0.49
C GLY A 317 -21.67 -5.74 1.96
N ARG A 318 -20.52 -6.33 2.19
CA ARG A 318 -19.92 -6.49 3.52
C ARG A 318 -18.45 -6.12 3.44
N GLU A 319 -17.95 -5.42 4.44
CA GLU A 319 -16.54 -5.03 4.52
C GLU A 319 -16.05 -5.11 5.95
N HIS A 320 -14.77 -5.38 6.12
CA HIS A 320 -14.14 -5.35 7.42
C HIS A 320 -13.01 -4.32 7.45
N PHE A 321 -12.78 -3.76 8.62
CA PHE A 321 -11.82 -2.70 8.89
C PHE A 321 -10.99 -3.05 10.10
N TYR A 322 -9.71 -2.69 10.05
CA TYR A 322 -8.79 -2.88 11.17
C TYR A 322 -8.65 -1.60 11.98
N MET A 323 -8.78 -1.73 13.30
CA MET A 323 -8.49 -0.68 14.25
C MET A 323 -7.26 -1.06 15.05
N LYS A 324 -6.32 -0.15 15.21
CA LYS A 324 -5.09 -0.31 16.00
C LYS A 324 -5.12 0.57 17.23
N ASN A 325 -4.28 0.23 18.21
CA ASN A 325 -4.14 0.95 19.48
C ASN A 325 -5.45 0.95 20.28
N VAL A 326 -6.09 -0.21 20.37
CA VAL A 326 -7.35 -0.39 21.11
C VAL A 326 -7.13 -0.86 22.57
N ASP A 327 -5.87 -0.97 23.00
CA ASP A 327 -5.51 -1.46 24.33
C ASP A 327 -6.23 -0.70 25.45
N GLY A 328 -6.95 -1.44 26.29
CA GLY A 328 -7.65 -0.90 27.45
C GLY A 328 -8.86 -0.02 27.13
N GLN A 329 -9.35 -0.03 25.87
CA GLN A 329 -10.57 0.67 25.48
C GLN A 329 -11.78 -0.27 25.56
N GLU A 330 -12.92 0.29 25.93
CA GLU A 330 -14.19 -0.43 25.86
C GLU A 330 -14.69 -0.52 24.41
N ASN A 331 -15.47 -1.56 24.10
CA ASN A 331 -16.01 -1.77 22.76
C ASN A 331 -16.80 -0.56 22.23
N GLY A 332 -17.55 0.10 23.12
CA GLY A 332 -18.32 1.33 22.77
C GLY A 332 -17.41 2.48 22.33
N GLU A 333 -16.25 2.65 22.96
CA GLU A 333 -15.27 3.67 22.58
C GLU A 333 -14.66 3.37 21.19
N ILE A 334 -14.32 2.10 20.93
CA ILE A 334 -13.77 1.66 19.64
C ILE A 334 -14.80 1.88 18.52
N LEU A 335 -16.09 1.53 18.77
CA LEU A 335 -17.19 1.77 17.81
C LEU A 335 -17.38 3.26 17.55
N SER A 336 -17.36 4.10 18.59
CA SER A 336 -17.45 5.55 18.47
C SER A 336 -16.30 6.11 17.61
N CYS A 337 -15.07 5.71 17.89
CA CYS A 337 -13.90 6.10 17.10
C CYS A 337 -14.01 5.68 15.62
N PHE A 338 -14.47 4.46 15.38
CA PHE A 338 -14.70 3.98 14.02
C PHE A 338 -15.73 4.81 13.28
N LEU A 339 -16.91 5.05 13.88
CA LEU A 339 -17.98 5.83 13.23
C LEU A 339 -17.49 7.22 12.85
N LYS A 340 -16.78 7.90 13.74
CA LYS A 340 -16.22 9.23 13.51
C LYS A 340 -15.26 9.22 12.31
N GLN A 341 -14.31 8.28 12.28
CA GLN A 341 -13.29 8.22 11.22
C GLN A 341 -13.87 7.73 9.89
N PHE A 342 -14.72 6.71 9.90
CA PHE A 342 -15.33 6.13 8.70
C PHE A 342 -16.26 7.12 8.00
N TYR A 343 -17.22 7.71 8.74
CA TYR A 343 -18.17 8.63 8.13
C TYR A 343 -17.60 10.02 7.85
N ALA A 344 -16.45 10.40 8.39
CA ALA A 344 -15.77 11.61 7.96
C ALA A 344 -15.32 11.50 6.49
N GLY A 345 -14.83 10.34 6.07
CA GLY A 345 -14.38 10.08 4.71
C GLY A 345 -15.50 9.59 3.76
N THR A 346 -16.59 9.05 4.30
CA THR A 346 -17.66 8.44 3.51
C THR A 346 -18.73 9.49 3.13
N PRO A 347 -19.04 9.67 1.84
CA PRO A 347 -20.02 10.68 1.39
C PRO A 347 -21.48 10.29 1.66
N PHE A 348 -21.77 8.99 1.80
CA PHE A 348 -23.12 8.49 2.03
C PHE A 348 -23.35 8.16 3.52
N VAL A 349 -24.46 8.65 4.07
CA VAL A 349 -24.92 8.34 5.43
C VAL A 349 -26.27 7.65 5.34
N PRO A 350 -26.46 6.42 5.89
CA PRO A 350 -27.74 5.73 5.88
C PRO A 350 -28.74 6.39 6.84
N ARG A 351 -29.99 5.94 6.77
CA ARG A 351 -31.02 6.40 7.72
C ARG A 351 -30.81 5.85 9.13
N GLU A 352 -30.32 4.62 9.23
CA GLU A 352 -30.11 3.91 10.48
C GLU A 352 -28.73 3.24 10.50
N ILE A 353 -28.02 3.38 11.61
CA ILE A 353 -26.82 2.61 11.92
C ILE A 353 -27.15 1.70 13.09
N MET A 354 -26.95 0.40 12.93
CA MET A 354 -27.12 -0.60 13.99
C MET A 354 -25.77 -0.98 14.56
N LEU A 355 -25.64 -0.89 15.89
CA LEU A 355 -24.42 -1.20 16.62
C LEU A 355 -24.64 -2.44 17.49
N GLN A 356 -23.53 -3.08 17.84
CA GLN A 356 -23.47 -4.19 18.78
C GLN A 356 -23.66 -3.72 20.23
N GLU A 357 -23.14 -2.55 20.57
CA GLU A 357 -23.16 -1.98 21.92
C GLU A 357 -23.48 -0.48 21.88
N GLU A 358 -23.88 0.07 23.03
CA GLU A 358 -24.11 1.50 23.19
C GLU A 358 -22.77 2.26 23.14
N ILE A 359 -22.82 3.50 22.66
CA ILE A 359 -21.69 4.41 22.57
C ILE A 359 -21.99 5.69 23.36
N GLU A 360 -21.00 6.24 24.08
CA GLU A 360 -21.19 7.45 24.89
C GLU A 360 -21.58 8.67 24.05
N ASP A 361 -20.95 8.85 22.87
CA ASP A 361 -21.12 10.01 21.98
C ASP A 361 -22.33 9.89 21.04
N ARG A 362 -23.30 9.02 21.31
CA ARG A 362 -24.41 8.68 20.40
C ARG A 362 -25.14 9.91 19.89
N GLU A 363 -25.57 10.78 20.77
CA GLU A 363 -26.38 11.95 20.41
C GLU A 363 -25.64 12.94 19.52
N VAL A 364 -24.35 13.19 19.83
CA VAL A 364 -23.51 14.10 19.07
C VAL A 364 -23.17 13.53 17.68
N ILE A 365 -22.95 12.22 17.59
CA ILE A 365 -22.70 11.54 16.32
C ILE A 365 -23.98 11.52 15.46
N GLU A 366 -25.15 11.27 16.05
CA GLU A 366 -26.44 11.36 15.36
C GLU A 366 -26.69 12.77 14.80
N GLU A 367 -26.41 13.81 15.59
CA GLU A 367 -26.53 15.21 15.16
C GLU A 367 -25.60 15.52 13.99
N TRP A 368 -24.30 15.18 14.13
CA TRP A 368 -23.29 15.36 13.09
C TRP A 368 -23.67 14.68 11.78
N LEU A 369 -24.04 13.39 11.85
CA LEU A 369 -24.39 12.59 10.67
C LEU A 369 -25.73 13.02 10.06
N SER A 370 -26.69 13.47 10.87
CA SER A 370 -27.97 14.06 10.39
C SER A 370 -27.71 15.34 9.60
N GLY A 371 -26.82 16.21 10.09
CA GLY A 371 -26.37 17.39 9.35
C GLY A 371 -25.70 17.05 8.02
N LYS A 372 -24.85 16.02 8.00
CA LYS A 372 -24.19 15.55 6.77
C LYS A 372 -25.19 14.96 5.76
N ARG A 373 -26.18 14.22 6.24
CA ARG A 373 -27.25 13.61 5.45
C ARG A 373 -28.30 14.61 4.98
N THR A 374 -28.46 15.75 5.65
CA THR A 374 -29.58 16.73 5.51
C THR A 374 -30.96 16.19 5.91
N GLN A 375 -31.02 15.06 6.57
CA GLN A 375 -32.22 14.40 7.11
C GLN A 375 -31.82 13.65 8.38
N ARG A 376 -32.79 13.48 9.27
CA ARG A 376 -32.56 12.78 10.54
C ARG A 376 -32.08 11.33 10.31
N MET A 377 -31.03 10.92 11.02
CA MET A 377 -30.53 9.56 11.08
C MET A 377 -30.55 9.07 12.54
N TYR A 378 -30.48 7.77 12.74
CA TYR A 378 -30.53 7.14 14.03
C TYR A 378 -29.45 6.10 14.23
N ILE A 379 -28.85 6.07 15.40
CA ILE A 379 -27.99 4.99 15.88
C ILE A 379 -28.80 4.13 16.84
N ARG A 380 -28.84 2.81 16.63
CA ARG A 380 -29.62 1.89 17.45
C ARG A 380 -28.84 0.65 17.82
N VAL A 381 -29.08 0.13 19.01
CA VAL A 381 -28.59 -1.16 19.49
C VAL A 381 -29.77 -2.10 19.59
N PRO A 382 -30.03 -2.96 18.60
CA PRO A 382 -31.16 -3.89 18.63
C PRO A 382 -30.89 -5.01 19.63
N LYS A 383 -31.88 -5.27 20.52
CA LYS A 383 -31.78 -6.26 21.59
C LYS A 383 -32.69 -7.48 21.37
N LYS A 384 -33.38 -7.59 20.22
CA LYS A 384 -34.27 -8.69 19.88
C LYS A 384 -34.68 -8.69 18.41
N GLY A 385 -34.99 -9.88 17.89
CA GLY A 385 -35.59 -10.03 16.56
C GLY A 385 -34.60 -10.15 15.41
N SER A 386 -35.06 -9.89 14.18
CA SER A 386 -34.26 -10.00 12.97
C SER A 386 -33.10 -9.04 12.93
N LYS A 387 -33.25 -7.84 13.48
CA LYS A 387 -32.22 -6.79 13.53
C LYS A 387 -31.05 -7.19 14.43
N GLU A 388 -31.32 -7.77 15.61
CA GLU A 388 -30.30 -8.31 16.52
C GLU A 388 -29.50 -9.42 15.83
N LYS A 389 -30.19 -10.39 15.17
CA LYS A 389 -29.54 -11.47 14.44
C LYS A 389 -28.57 -10.99 13.36
N LEU A 390 -28.86 -9.86 12.72
CA LEU A 390 -27.96 -9.26 11.73
C LEU A 390 -26.71 -8.68 12.40
N VAL A 391 -26.84 -8.05 13.56
CA VAL A 391 -25.71 -7.53 14.34
C VAL A 391 -24.85 -8.70 14.86
N GLU A 392 -25.48 -9.75 15.39
CA GLU A 392 -24.76 -10.98 15.80
C GLU A 392 -24.01 -11.62 14.64
N LEU A 393 -24.63 -11.66 13.45
CA LEU A 393 -23.96 -12.16 12.25
C LEU A 393 -22.76 -11.32 11.87
N ALA A 394 -22.85 -10.01 11.99
CA ALA A 394 -21.73 -9.12 11.75
C ALA A 394 -20.61 -9.33 12.80
N ALA A 395 -20.97 -9.48 14.08
CA ALA A 395 -20.00 -9.77 15.15
C ALA A 395 -19.28 -11.10 14.93
N LYS A 396 -20.00 -12.17 14.56
CA LYS A 396 -19.40 -13.45 14.21
C LYS A 396 -18.44 -13.35 13.01
N ASN A 397 -18.78 -12.54 12.00
CA ASN A 397 -17.88 -12.31 10.86
C ASN A 397 -16.63 -11.52 11.29
N ALA A 398 -16.75 -10.51 12.15
CA ALA A 398 -15.61 -9.80 12.70
C ALA A 398 -14.66 -10.75 13.44
N GLN A 399 -15.20 -11.64 14.27
CA GLN A 399 -14.42 -12.60 15.02
C GLN A 399 -13.70 -13.62 14.11
N LEU A 400 -14.37 -14.12 13.08
CA LEU A 400 -13.76 -15.01 12.10
C LEU A 400 -12.60 -14.36 11.36
N VAL A 401 -12.72 -13.09 10.96
CA VAL A 401 -11.64 -12.36 10.30
C VAL A 401 -10.48 -12.18 11.25
N LEU A 402 -10.73 -11.74 12.49
CA LEU A 402 -9.68 -11.57 13.51
C LEU A 402 -8.92 -12.86 13.77
N GLN A 403 -9.62 -13.99 13.87
CA GLN A 403 -9.01 -15.31 14.06
C GLN A 403 -8.18 -15.75 12.85
N GLN A 404 -8.70 -15.58 11.63
CA GLN A 404 -7.98 -15.93 10.40
C GLN A 404 -6.69 -15.12 10.24
N ASP A 405 -6.70 -13.84 10.62
CA ASP A 405 -5.51 -13.00 10.57
C ASP A 405 -4.49 -13.39 11.62
N LYS A 406 -4.90 -13.74 12.84
CA LYS A 406 -4.00 -14.29 13.85
C LYS A 406 -3.33 -15.58 13.37
N ASP A 407 -4.10 -16.49 12.79
CA ASP A 407 -3.56 -17.73 12.25
C ASP A 407 -2.60 -17.47 11.09
N ARG A 408 -2.87 -16.45 10.28
CA ARG A 408 -1.97 -16.01 9.21
C ARG A 408 -0.68 -15.41 9.75
N ILE A 409 -0.78 -14.49 10.71
CA ILE A 409 0.37 -13.85 11.37
C ILE A 409 1.22 -14.91 12.06
N LYS A 410 0.61 -15.79 12.85
CA LYS A 410 1.30 -16.89 13.53
C LYS A 410 2.03 -17.82 12.56
N ARG A 411 1.39 -18.16 11.42
CA ARG A 411 2.04 -18.95 10.36
C ARG A 411 3.18 -18.16 9.69
N GLU A 412 3.02 -16.87 9.46
CA GLU A 412 4.07 -16.02 8.89
C GLU A 412 5.24 -15.85 9.87
N GLU A 413 4.97 -15.68 11.16
CA GLU A 413 6.00 -15.65 12.20
C GLU A 413 6.74 -16.98 12.30
N GLY A 414 6.03 -18.10 12.23
CA GLY A 414 6.63 -19.43 12.18
C GLY A 414 7.56 -19.58 10.97
N ARG A 415 7.11 -19.14 9.80
CA ARG A 415 7.89 -19.18 8.55
C ARG A 415 9.08 -18.21 8.50
N THR A 416 9.14 -17.25 9.40
CA THR A 416 10.17 -16.20 9.43
C THR A 416 11.00 -16.30 10.71
N ILE A 417 10.56 -15.67 11.77
CA ILE A 417 11.29 -15.62 13.05
C ILE A 417 11.45 -17.03 13.67
N GLY A 418 10.40 -17.86 13.62
CA GLY A 418 10.45 -19.25 14.08
C GLY A 418 11.46 -20.08 13.29
N ALA A 419 11.47 -19.94 11.97
CA ALA A 419 12.42 -20.61 11.09
C ALA A 419 13.87 -20.17 11.38
N MET A 420 14.11 -18.88 11.66
CA MET A 420 15.44 -18.39 12.05
C MET A 420 15.89 -18.97 13.38
N LYS A 421 14.97 -19.13 14.36
CA LYS A 421 15.25 -19.78 15.64
C LYS A 421 15.58 -21.27 15.48
N GLU A 422 14.87 -21.99 14.60
CA GLU A 422 15.20 -23.37 14.25
C GLU A 422 16.61 -23.49 13.68
N ILE A 423 16.96 -22.66 12.69
CA ILE A 423 18.31 -22.63 12.12
C ILE A 423 19.35 -22.37 13.20
N ALA A 424 19.13 -21.35 14.05
CA ALA A 424 20.04 -21.05 15.16
C ALA A 424 20.22 -22.25 16.11
N SER A 425 19.13 -22.98 16.44
CA SER A 425 19.17 -24.14 17.32
C SER A 425 19.97 -25.31 16.74
N TRP A 426 19.89 -25.55 15.43
CA TRP A 426 20.65 -26.63 14.78
C TRP A 426 22.18 -26.42 14.84
N ILE A 427 22.62 -25.16 14.81
CA ILE A 427 24.03 -24.80 14.84
C ILE A 427 24.49 -24.29 16.23
N GLY A 428 23.65 -24.43 17.27
CA GLY A 428 23.99 -24.07 18.64
C GLY A 428 24.15 -22.57 18.93
N LEU A 429 23.55 -21.70 18.10
CA LEU A 429 23.59 -20.26 18.32
C LEU A 429 22.42 -19.78 19.20
N SER A 430 22.64 -18.77 20.02
CA SER A 430 21.60 -18.17 20.87
C SER A 430 20.50 -17.44 20.08
N GLY A 431 20.80 -17.03 18.83
CA GLY A 431 19.87 -16.41 17.91
C GLY A 431 20.56 -15.99 16.63
N VAL A 432 19.80 -15.88 15.56
CA VAL A 432 20.22 -15.40 14.24
C VAL A 432 19.18 -14.39 13.78
N TYR A 433 19.60 -13.16 13.52
CA TYR A 433 18.73 -12.08 13.04
C TYR A 433 18.96 -11.81 11.57
N ARG A 434 20.26 -11.70 11.17
CA ARG A 434 20.67 -11.38 9.80
C ARG A 434 21.50 -12.51 9.19
N VAL A 435 21.07 -12.97 8.03
CA VAL A 435 21.76 -13.99 7.22
C VAL A 435 22.16 -13.38 5.91
N GLU A 436 23.42 -13.62 5.51
CA GLU A 436 23.90 -13.32 4.16
C GLU A 436 24.19 -14.64 3.44
N ALA A 437 23.66 -14.82 2.24
CA ALA A 437 23.92 -15.99 1.41
C ALA A 437 24.61 -15.57 0.11
N PHE A 438 25.61 -16.39 -0.29
CA PHE A 438 26.45 -16.13 -1.43
C PHE A 438 26.31 -17.27 -2.44
N ASP A 439 26.22 -16.90 -3.72
CA ASP A 439 26.20 -17.80 -4.86
C ASP A 439 27.17 -17.32 -5.94
N ILE A 440 27.95 -18.23 -6.50
CA ILE A 440 28.83 -17.99 -7.65
C ILE A 440 28.20 -18.65 -8.86
N SER A 441 27.96 -17.88 -9.89
CA SER A 441 27.40 -18.38 -11.13
C SER A 441 28.39 -18.23 -12.27
N ASN A 442 28.75 -19.37 -12.89
CA ASN A 442 29.58 -19.48 -14.07
C ASN A 442 28.72 -19.87 -15.27
N THR A 443 28.79 -19.10 -16.34
CA THR A 443 28.10 -19.49 -17.57
C THR A 443 29.16 -19.62 -18.67
N SER A 444 29.31 -20.80 -19.23
CA SER A 444 30.23 -21.21 -20.25
C SER A 444 30.78 -20.06 -21.16
N GLY A 445 31.98 -19.56 -20.86
CA GLY A 445 32.68 -18.57 -21.68
C GLY A 445 32.44 -17.09 -21.37
N PHE A 446 31.59 -16.75 -20.37
CA PHE A 446 31.35 -15.39 -19.93
C PHE A 446 31.85 -15.15 -18.50
N GLU A 447 31.98 -13.86 -18.12
CA GLU A 447 32.53 -13.42 -16.85
C GLU A 447 31.84 -14.07 -15.64
N ASN A 448 32.61 -14.54 -14.69
CA ASN A 448 32.15 -15.05 -13.41
C ASN A 448 31.50 -13.93 -12.61
N VAL A 449 30.36 -14.19 -12.00
CA VAL A 449 29.66 -13.24 -11.14
C VAL A 449 29.31 -13.87 -9.81
N GLY A 450 29.47 -13.08 -8.75
CA GLY A 450 28.97 -13.42 -7.42
C GLY A 450 27.73 -12.63 -7.07
N SER A 451 26.81 -13.26 -6.37
CA SER A 451 25.64 -12.63 -5.80
C SER A 451 25.64 -12.75 -4.28
N MET A 452 25.15 -11.71 -3.61
CA MET A 452 24.90 -11.70 -2.18
C MET A 452 23.45 -11.32 -1.96
N VAL A 453 22.71 -12.19 -1.30
CA VAL A 453 21.36 -11.91 -0.83
C VAL A 453 21.34 -11.82 0.70
N VAL A 454 20.43 -11.01 1.24
CA VAL A 454 20.34 -10.73 2.67
C VAL A 454 18.94 -11.00 3.14
N PHE A 455 18.84 -11.70 4.28
CA PHE A 455 17.58 -11.92 4.99
C PHE A 455 17.69 -11.41 6.42
N GLU A 456 16.70 -10.63 6.85
CA GLU A 456 16.55 -10.16 8.24
C GLU A 456 15.24 -10.68 8.80
N ASN A 457 15.27 -11.28 10.00
CA ASN A 457 14.09 -11.95 10.60
C ASN A 457 13.39 -12.93 9.63
N GLY A 458 14.13 -13.64 8.79
CA GLY A 458 13.59 -14.59 7.81
C GLY A 458 12.89 -13.95 6.61
N LYS A 459 12.98 -12.63 6.43
CA LYS A 459 12.44 -11.89 5.27
C LYS A 459 13.56 -11.32 4.40
N PRO A 460 13.39 -11.30 3.06
CA PRO A 460 14.41 -10.77 2.16
C PRO A 460 14.59 -9.26 2.32
N LYS A 461 15.82 -8.80 2.55
CA LYS A 461 16.23 -7.40 2.65
C LYS A 461 16.84 -6.93 1.32
N ARG A 462 16.02 -6.72 0.32
CA ARG A 462 16.47 -6.44 -1.07
C ARG A 462 17.33 -5.19 -1.21
N SER A 463 17.20 -4.19 -0.34
CA SER A 463 18.08 -3.01 -0.32
C SER A 463 19.55 -3.34 -0.12
N ASP A 464 19.83 -4.47 0.56
CA ASP A 464 21.15 -4.89 0.96
C ASP A 464 21.76 -5.95 0.00
N TYR A 465 21.02 -6.36 -1.03
CA TYR A 465 21.51 -7.29 -2.04
C TYR A 465 22.66 -6.65 -2.85
N ARG A 466 23.71 -7.42 -3.14
CA ARG A 466 24.87 -6.94 -3.90
C ARG A 466 25.26 -7.91 -5.01
N LYS A 467 25.73 -7.34 -6.12
CA LYS A 467 26.24 -8.05 -7.30
C LYS A 467 27.73 -7.77 -7.43
N PHE A 468 28.52 -8.82 -7.56
CA PHE A 468 29.97 -8.75 -7.68
C PHE A 468 30.40 -9.27 -9.04
N ARG A 469 31.05 -8.43 -9.82
CA ARG A 469 31.78 -8.84 -11.01
C ARG A 469 33.20 -9.18 -10.59
N MET A 470 33.71 -10.34 -11.01
CA MET A 470 35.09 -10.74 -10.72
C MET A 470 36.05 -9.79 -11.40
N LYS A 471 37.15 -9.44 -10.71
CA LYS A 471 38.19 -8.53 -11.19
C LYS A 471 39.54 -9.21 -11.37
N THR A 472 39.84 -10.19 -10.52
CA THR A 472 41.14 -10.83 -10.43
C THR A 472 41.14 -12.28 -10.93
N VAL A 473 39.97 -12.93 -10.93
CA VAL A 473 39.82 -14.33 -11.30
C VAL A 473 39.39 -14.44 -12.76
N SER A 474 40.18 -15.16 -13.56
CA SER A 474 39.87 -15.52 -14.95
C SER A 474 39.75 -17.04 -15.08
N GLY A 475 38.65 -17.51 -15.66
CA GLY A 475 38.34 -18.94 -15.81
C GLY A 475 37.34 -19.48 -14.75
N PRO A 476 36.93 -20.74 -14.86
CA PRO A 476 35.88 -21.34 -14.03
C PRO A 476 36.44 -21.84 -12.67
N ASP A 477 36.86 -20.92 -11.81
CA ASP A 477 37.33 -21.21 -10.45
C ASP A 477 36.40 -20.59 -9.43
N ASP A 478 35.39 -21.37 -8.99
CA ASP A 478 34.37 -20.96 -8.04
C ASP A 478 34.96 -20.64 -6.66
N TYR A 479 36.02 -21.31 -6.25
CA TYR A 479 36.67 -21.08 -4.96
C TYR A 479 37.43 -19.75 -4.93
N ALA A 480 38.20 -19.45 -5.96
CA ALA A 480 38.89 -18.17 -6.09
C ALA A 480 37.88 -17.01 -6.22
N CYS A 481 36.79 -17.22 -6.97
CA CYS A 481 35.68 -16.25 -7.07
C CYS A 481 35.02 -15.98 -5.72
N MET A 482 34.72 -17.03 -4.93
CA MET A 482 34.12 -16.88 -3.61
C MET A 482 35.05 -16.12 -2.67
N ARG A 483 36.37 -16.43 -2.68
CA ARG A 483 37.37 -15.69 -1.90
C ARG A 483 37.34 -14.19 -2.26
N GLU A 484 37.37 -13.85 -3.54
CA GLU A 484 37.34 -12.46 -4.00
C GLU A 484 36.06 -11.73 -3.50
N VAL A 485 34.88 -12.35 -3.63
CA VAL A 485 33.59 -11.76 -3.21
C VAL A 485 33.59 -11.49 -1.72
N LEU A 486 33.91 -12.48 -0.89
CA LEU A 486 33.92 -12.38 0.55
C LEU A 486 34.92 -11.34 1.05
N THR A 487 36.16 -11.39 0.52
CA THR A 487 37.21 -10.42 0.86
C THR A 487 36.72 -8.99 0.57
N ARG A 488 36.16 -8.74 -0.62
CA ARG A 488 35.66 -7.42 -0.99
C ARG A 488 34.49 -6.98 -0.13
N ARG A 489 33.56 -7.90 0.22
CA ARG A 489 32.40 -7.62 1.08
C ARG A 489 32.85 -7.15 2.46
N PHE A 490 33.72 -7.92 3.10
CA PHE A 490 34.10 -7.68 4.49
C PHE A 490 35.13 -6.56 4.63
N LEU A 491 36.12 -6.44 3.75
CA LEU A 491 37.03 -5.30 3.74
C LEU A 491 36.28 -3.99 3.59
N HIS A 492 35.35 -3.90 2.64
CA HIS A 492 34.57 -2.68 2.44
C HIS A 492 33.75 -2.34 3.69
N GLY A 493 33.15 -3.34 4.34
CA GLY A 493 32.41 -3.14 5.58
C GLY A 493 33.28 -2.64 6.75
N LEU A 494 34.51 -3.15 6.87
CA LEU A 494 35.47 -2.70 7.87
C LEU A 494 35.95 -1.26 7.59
N GLU A 495 36.25 -0.93 6.34
CA GLU A 495 36.67 0.41 5.93
C GLU A 495 35.55 1.45 6.14
N GLU A 496 34.32 1.12 5.74
CA GLU A 496 33.15 1.97 5.92
C GLU A 496 32.85 2.18 7.43
N SER A 497 32.96 1.13 8.24
CA SER A 497 32.78 1.21 9.70
C SER A 497 33.82 2.14 10.34
N LYS A 498 35.06 2.10 9.87
CA LYS A 498 36.11 2.99 10.34
C LYS A 498 35.85 4.45 9.96
N GLN A 499 35.43 4.69 8.71
CA GLN A 499 35.10 6.03 8.24
C GLN A 499 33.90 6.66 8.96
N LEU A 500 32.88 5.86 9.32
CA LEU A 500 31.73 6.31 10.11
C LEU A 500 32.13 6.61 11.56
N SER A 501 32.98 5.76 12.17
CA SER A 501 33.51 5.99 13.50
C SER A 501 34.32 7.29 13.58
N ASP A 502 35.15 7.56 12.56
CA ASP A 502 35.95 8.80 12.46
C ASP A 502 35.07 10.07 12.31
N LYS A 503 33.82 9.91 11.86
CA LYS A 503 32.83 10.97 11.68
C LYS A 503 31.79 11.06 12.81
N GLU A 504 31.92 10.27 13.87
CA GLU A 504 30.96 10.13 14.99
C GLU A 504 29.53 9.78 14.52
N MET A 505 29.40 9.07 13.39
CA MET A 505 28.10 8.61 12.86
C MET A 505 27.79 7.19 13.30
N GLU A 506 26.50 6.89 13.47
CA GLU A 506 26.06 5.53 13.82
C GLU A 506 26.34 4.56 12.65
N LYS A 507 26.67 3.30 12.99
CA LYS A 507 26.96 2.24 12.01
C LYS A 507 25.80 1.95 11.07
N ASP A 508 24.57 2.29 11.45
CA ASP A 508 23.35 2.10 10.65
C ASP A 508 23.28 2.93 9.39
N TYR A 509 24.12 3.96 9.23
CA TYR A 509 24.22 4.78 8.03
C TYR A 509 25.08 4.17 6.93
N GLY A 510 25.81 3.07 7.20
CA GLY A 510 26.65 2.40 6.20
C GLY A 510 25.91 1.34 5.39
N SER A 511 26.37 1.13 4.17
CA SER A 511 25.80 0.11 3.25
C SER A 511 26.30 -1.30 3.55
N PHE A 512 27.52 -1.44 4.10
CA PHE A 512 28.21 -2.71 4.36
C PHE A 512 28.61 -2.90 5.82
N THR A 513 28.29 -1.96 6.69
CA THR A 513 28.71 -1.95 8.10
C THR A 513 27.97 -2.95 8.96
N ARG A 514 26.80 -3.40 8.53
CA ARG A 514 26.03 -4.44 9.22
C ARG A 514 26.54 -5.81 8.79
N PHE A 515 27.28 -6.46 9.68
CA PHE A 515 27.71 -7.82 9.48
C PHE A 515 26.60 -8.82 9.79
N PRO A 516 26.57 -10.00 9.10
CA PRO A 516 25.60 -11.05 9.38
C PRO A 516 25.92 -11.81 10.65
N ASP A 517 24.87 -12.39 11.27
CA ASP A 517 25.00 -13.35 12.34
C ASP A 517 25.32 -14.75 11.83
N LEU A 518 25.05 -15.00 10.54
CA LEU A 518 25.27 -16.28 9.87
C LEU A 518 25.54 -16.06 8.38
N LEU A 519 26.57 -16.73 7.87
CA LEU A 519 26.83 -16.89 6.43
C LEU A 519 26.31 -18.24 5.94
N LEU A 520 25.57 -18.22 4.82
CA LEU A 520 25.16 -19.42 4.10
C LEU A 520 25.86 -19.50 2.76
N MET A 521 26.60 -20.60 2.56
CA MET A 521 27.31 -20.87 1.31
C MET A 521 26.51 -21.87 0.47
N ASP A 522 26.34 -21.59 -0.84
CA ASP A 522 25.65 -22.52 -1.75
C ASP A 522 26.56 -23.70 -2.17
N GLY A 523 27.19 -24.30 -1.21
CA GLY A 523 28.10 -25.43 -1.39
C GLY A 523 28.52 -26.05 -0.08
N GLY A 524 29.12 -27.23 -0.19
CA GLY A 524 29.57 -27.99 0.97
C GLY A 524 30.92 -27.49 1.53
N ARG A 525 31.69 -28.44 2.10
CA ARG A 525 32.93 -28.23 2.85
C ARG A 525 33.94 -27.28 2.20
N GLY A 526 34.11 -27.34 0.88
CA GLY A 526 35.12 -26.52 0.19
C GLY A 526 34.85 -25.03 0.25
N GLN A 527 33.61 -24.62 0.00
CA GLN A 527 33.19 -23.19 0.07
C GLN A 527 33.18 -22.67 1.49
N VAL A 528 32.77 -23.49 2.47
CA VAL A 528 32.82 -23.15 3.89
C VAL A 528 34.25 -22.87 4.33
N ASN A 529 35.21 -23.71 3.96
CA ASN A 529 36.62 -23.53 4.31
C ASN A 529 37.18 -22.20 3.76
N ILE A 530 36.88 -21.87 2.51
CA ILE A 530 37.29 -20.58 1.90
C ILE A 530 36.69 -19.40 2.68
N ALA A 531 35.41 -19.49 3.10
CA ALA A 531 34.79 -18.43 3.86
C ALA A 531 35.45 -18.27 5.24
N LEU A 532 35.74 -19.38 5.93
CA LEU A 532 36.43 -19.37 7.21
C LEU A 532 37.87 -18.79 7.11
N GLU A 533 38.63 -19.16 6.06
CA GLU A 533 39.94 -18.60 5.80
C GLU A 533 39.90 -17.07 5.62
N VAL A 534 38.97 -16.56 4.81
CA VAL A 534 38.81 -15.12 4.60
C VAL A 534 38.42 -14.39 5.88
N LEU A 535 37.54 -14.98 6.67
CA LEU A 535 37.14 -14.38 7.94
C LEU A 535 38.28 -14.35 8.96
N ASP A 536 39.10 -15.41 9.01
CA ASP A 536 40.29 -15.47 9.88
C ASP A 536 41.33 -14.42 9.46
N GLU A 537 41.62 -14.30 8.15
CA GLU A 537 42.50 -13.25 7.61
C GLU A 537 42.07 -11.83 7.98
N LEU A 538 40.75 -11.62 8.09
CA LEU A 538 40.16 -10.31 8.44
C LEU A 538 39.84 -10.16 9.91
N HIS A 539 40.18 -11.13 10.76
CA HIS A 539 39.90 -11.17 12.20
C HIS A 539 38.41 -11.01 12.53
N LEU A 540 37.54 -11.64 11.75
CA LEU A 540 36.10 -11.64 11.94
C LEU A 540 35.62 -13.00 12.44
N SER A 541 34.76 -13.01 13.47
CA SER A 541 34.16 -14.22 14.02
C SER A 541 32.68 -14.28 13.63
N ILE A 542 32.40 -14.81 12.44
CA ILE A 542 31.06 -14.99 11.91
C ILE A 542 30.83 -16.47 11.64
N PRO A 543 29.77 -17.10 12.15
CA PRO A 543 29.42 -18.49 11.83
C PRO A 543 29.17 -18.69 10.35
N VAL A 544 29.69 -19.80 9.78
CA VAL A 544 29.57 -20.15 8.37
C VAL A 544 28.95 -21.53 8.24
N CYS A 545 27.84 -21.64 7.51
CA CYS A 545 27.22 -22.90 7.15
C CYS A 545 27.27 -23.12 5.64
N GLY A 546 27.52 -24.35 5.23
CA GLY A 546 27.36 -24.81 3.84
C GLY A 546 26.02 -25.54 3.67
N MET A 547 25.41 -25.41 2.51
CA MET A 547 24.22 -26.18 2.14
C MET A 547 24.63 -27.47 1.45
N VAL A 548 24.37 -28.61 2.08
CA VAL A 548 24.69 -29.93 1.53
C VAL A 548 23.61 -30.33 0.55
N LYS A 549 24.03 -30.74 -0.67
CA LYS A 549 23.13 -31.12 -1.75
C LYS A 549 23.07 -32.65 -1.89
N ASP A 550 21.94 -33.18 -2.27
CA ASP A 550 21.75 -34.56 -2.68
C ASP A 550 22.20 -34.79 -4.14
N ASP A 551 22.10 -36.05 -4.60
CA ASP A 551 22.47 -36.44 -5.99
C ASP A 551 21.59 -35.75 -7.06
N HIS A 552 20.49 -35.11 -6.67
CA HIS A 552 19.60 -34.32 -7.51
C HIS A 552 19.81 -32.81 -7.37
N HIS A 553 20.94 -32.38 -6.76
CA HIS A 553 21.28 -30.98 -6.46
C HIS A 553 20.29 -30.25 -5.55
N ARG A 554 19.52 -30.96 -4.73
CA ARG A 554 18.61 -30.37 -3.74
C ARG A 554 19.27 -30.35 -2.37
N THR A 555 19.07 -29.27 -1.61
CA THR A 555 19.56 -29.20 -0.24
C THR A 555 18.95 -30.32 0.60
N ARG A 556 19.76 -31.04 1.34
CA ARG A 556 19.36 -32.13 2.27
C ARG A 556 19.77 -31.85 3.70
N GLY A 557 20.74 -30.99 3.95
CA GLY A 557 21.29 -30.69 5.25
C GLY A 557 22.17 -29.46 5.26
N LEU A 558 22.73 -29.17 6.43
CA LEU A 558 23.74 -28.14 6.60
C LEU A 558 25.09 -28.76 6.95
N TYR A 559 26.18 -28.11 6.55
CA TYR A 559 27.53 -28.37 6.94
C TYR A 559 28.03 -27.26 7.85
N TYR A 560 28.34 -27.61 9.12
CA TYR A 560 28.80 -26.66 10.13
C TYR A 560 29.84 -27.29 11.04
N GLN A 561 30.91 -26.56 11.34
CA GLN A 561 32.03 -27.05 12.21
C GLN A 561 32.57 -28.43 11.87
N ASN A 562 32.74 -28.70 10.58
CA ASN A 562 33.22 -29.98 10.03
C ASN A 562 32.25 -31.18 10.17
N GLU A 563 31.03 -30.94 10.56
CA GLU A 563 29.98 -31.96 10.68
C GLU A 563 28.81 -31.64 9.73
N GLU A 564 28.19 -32.70 9.22
CA GLU A 564 26.96 -32.62 8.45
C GLU A 564 25.78 -32.77 9.40
N ILE A 565 24.91 -31.78 9.43
CA ILE A 565 23.69 -31.75 10.25
C ILE A 565 22.53 -32.19 9.39
N GLU A 566 21.93 -33.32 9.73
CA GLU A 566 20.68 -33.76 9.11
C GLU A 566 19.53 -32.90 9.62
N ILE A 567 18.68 -32.44 8.68
CA ILE A 567 17.59 -31.53 8.97
C ILE A 567 16.26 -32.14 8.50
N ASP A 568 15.20 -31.95 9.29
CA ASP A 568 13.84 -32.28 8.84
C ASP A 568 13.44 -31.37 7.65
N THR A 569 13.31 -31.98 6.48
CA THR A 569 12.91 -31.30 5.24
C THR A 569 11.51 -30.68 5.29
N HIS A 570 10.68 -31.04 6.27
CA HIS A 570 9.34 -30.49 6.49
C HIS A 570 9.34 -29.28 7.43
N SER A 571 10.45 -29.00 8.13
CA SER A 571 10.58 -27.89 9.07
C SER A 571 10.51 -26.53 8.37
N GLU A 572 10.12 -25.49 9.10
CA GLU A 572 10.10 -24.12 8.54
C GLU A 572 11.52 -23.55 8.36
N GLY A 573 12.48 -23.99 9.19
CA GLY A 573 13.89 -23.66 9.04
C GLY A 573 14.47 -24.17 7.73
N PHE A 574 14.20 -25.44 7.37
CA PHE A 574 14.61 -26.00 6.09
C PHE A 574 14.00 -25.27 4.90
N LYS A 575 12.69 -24.98 4.95
CA LYS A 575 11.99 -24.20 3.92
C LYS A 575 12.55 -22.78 3.80
N LEU A 576 13.03 -22.17 4.89
CA LEU A 576 13.69 -20.87 4.85
C LEU A 576 15.04 -20.95 4.16
N ILE A 577 15.88 -21.95 4.50
CA ILE A 577 17.18 -22.15 3.85
C ILE A 577 17.00 -22.34 2.34
N THR A 578 16.05 -23.19 1.93
CA THR A 578 15.74 -23.41 0.51
C THR A 578 15.30 -22.09 -0.17
N ARG A 579 14.46 -21.28 0.47
CA ARG A 579 14.07 -19.97 -0.06
C ARG A 579 15.24 -19.00 -0.19
N ILE A 580 16.19 -19.02 0.76
CA ILE A 580 17.41 -18.19 0.70
C ILE A 580 18.28 -18.63 -0.47
N GLN A 581 18.45 -19.93 -0.66
CA GLN A 581 19.21 -20.52 -1.77
C GLN A 581 18.58 -20.17 -3.13
N ASP A 582 17.28 -20.42 -3.28
CA ASP A 582 16.56 -20.11 -4.51
C ASP A 582 16.67 -18.62 -4.87
N GLU A 583 16.61 -17.75 -3.88
CA GLU A 583 16.71 -16.30 -4.07
C GLU A 583 18.15 -15.88 -4.45
N ALA A 584 19.19 -16.49 -3.86
CA ALA A 584 20.58 -16.25 -4.24
C ALA A 584 20.82 -16.65 -5.71
N HIS A 585 20.38 -17.84 -6.07
CA HIS A 585 20.47 -18.36 -7.43
C HIS A 585 19.67 -17.51 -8.45
N ARG A 586 18.43 -17.16 -8.12
CA ARG A 586 17.58 -16.27 -8.92
C ARG A 586 18.27 -14.93 -9.18
N PHE A 587 18.87 -14.33 -8.14
CA PHE A 587 19.53 -13.03 -8.22
C PHE A 587 20.80 -13.07 -9.05
N ALA A 588 21.56 -14.19 -8.99
CA ALA A 588 22.73 -14.44 -9.84
C ALA A 588 22.33 -14.55 -11.32
N ILE A 589 21.30 -15.36 -11.64
CA ILE A 589 20.80 -15.53 -13.01
C ILE A 589 20.31 -14.20 -13.60
N GLU A 590 19.58 -13.40 -12.82
CA GLU A 590 19.10 -12.06 -13.25
C GLU A 590 20.29 -11.15 -13.61
N TYR A 591 21.36 -11.24 -12.83
CA TYR A 591 22.57 -10.46 -13.12
C TYR A 591 23.25 -10.90 -14.42
N HIS A 592 23.41 -12.19 -14.64
CA HIS A 592 23.94 -12.72 -15.90
C HIS A 592 23.12 -12.28 -17.12
N ARG A 593 21.79 -12.37 -17.04
CA ARG A 593 20.91 -11.89 -18.11
C ARG A 593 21.12 -10.41 -18.40
N SER A 594 21.26 -9.59 -17.35
CA SER A 594 21.53 -8.15 -17.49
C SER A 594 22.90 -7.87 -18.15
N LEU A 595 23.95 -8.65 -17.82
CA LEU A 595 25.26 -8.51 -18.44
C LEU A 595 25.24 -8.93 -19.91
N ARG A 596 24.65 -10.09 -20.23
CA ARG A 596 24.51 -10.57 -21.61
C ARG A 596 23.73 -9.60 -22.48
N SER A 597 22.61 -9.07 -21.97
CA SER A 597 21.83 -8.06 -22.70
C SER A 597 22.67 -6.82 -23.00
N LYS A 598 23.46 -6.34 -22.03
CA LYS A 598 24.35 -5.19 -22.23
C LYS A 598 25.45 -5.46 -23.24
N GLU A 599 26.03 -6.67 -23.26
CA GLU A 599 27.06 -7.05 -24.23
C GLU A 599 26.48 -7.25 -25.63
N GLN A 600 25.30 -7.87 -25.76
CA GLN A 600 24.63 -7.97 -27.07
C GLN A 600 24.30 -6.59 -27.62
N VAL A 601 23.75 -5.67 -26.79
CA VAL A 601 23.51 -4.28 -27.22
C VAL A 601 24.79 -3.60 -27.62
N ARG A 602 25.88 -3.84 -26.92
CA ARG A 602 27.19 -3.30 -27.24
C ARG A 602 27.71 -3.82 -28.59
N SER A 603 27.68 -5.12 -28.80
CA SER A 603 28.12 -5.76 -30.03
C SER A 603 27.36 -5.26 -31.26
N VAL A 604 26.01 -5.26 -31.18
CA VAL A 604 25.17 -4.82 -32.29
C VAL A 604 25.35 -3.32 -32.61
N LEU A 605 25.48 -2.48 -31.58
CA LEU A 605 25.68 -1.04 -31.78
C LEU A 605 27.09 -0.70 -32.30
N ASP A 606 28.09 -1.56 -32.03
CA ASP A 606 29.45 -1.40 -32.55
C ASP A 606 29.56 -1.74 -34.06
N GLU A 607 28.57 -2.45 -34.62
CA GLU A 607 28.48 -2.77 -36.05
C GLU A 607 27.91 -1.60 -36.88
N ILE A 608 27.28 -0.60 -36.22
CA ILE A 608 26.65 0.53 -36.90
C ILE A 608 27.67 1.63 -37.17
N PRO A 609 27.87 2.05 -38.44
CA PRO A 609 28.80 3.11 -38.79
C PRO A 609 28.49 4.40 -38.02
N GLY A 610 29.50 5.05 -37.48
CA GLY A 610 29.33 6.30 -36.74
C GLY A 610 28.89 6.17 -35.29
N VAL A 611 28.54 4.98 -34.77
CA VAL A 611 28.21 4.76 -33.37
C VAL A 611 29.44 4.42 -32.56
N GLY A 612 30.23 5.42 -32.18
CA GLY A 612 31.40 5.24 -31.32
C GLY A 612 31.02 5.11 -29.82
N PRO A 613 32.02 4.88 -28.93
CA PRO A 613 31.83 4.58 -27.51
C PRO A 613 30.97 5.62 -26.76
N ALA A 614 31.11 6.90 -27.06
CA ALA A 614 30.33 7.98 -26.41
C ALA A 614 28.86 7.95 -26.79
N ARG A 615 28.53 7.76 -28.08
CA ARG A 615 27.15 7.69 -28.59
C ARG A 615 26.46 6.42 -28.13
N ARG A 616 27.17 5.28 -28.15
CA ARG A 616 26.68 4.03 -27.57
C ARG A 616 26.32 4.19 -26.09
N LYS A 617 27.19 4.83 -25.29
CA LYS A 617 26.91 5.09 -23.86
C LYS A 617 25.68 5.99 -23.67
N ALA A 618 25.46 6.94 -24.54
CA ALA A 618 24.27 7.80 -24.51
C ALA A 618 22.98 7.00 -24.81
N LEU A 619 23.01 6.15 -25.86
CA LEU A 619 21.90 5.27 -26.20
C LEU A 619 21.56 4.31 -25.06
N MET A 620 22.56 3.59 -24.54
CA MET A 620 22.39 2.63 -23.42
C MET A 620 21.95 3.27 -22.10
N LYS A 621 22.09 4.60 -21.94
CA LYS A 621 21.62 5.33 -20.77
C LYS A 621 20.14 5.68 -20.87
N GLN A 622 19.64 5.90 -22.07
CA GLN A 622 18.29 6.41 -22.32
C GLN A 622 17.27 5.32 -22.69
N PHE A 623 17.74 4.18 -23.17
CA PHE A 623 16.91 3.06 -23.60
C PHE A 623 17.22 1.81 -22.76
N GLU A 624 16.18 1.12 -22.29
CA GLU A 624 16.32 -0.02 -21.37
C GLU A 624 16.97 -1.25 -22.02
N ASN A 625 16.73 -1.47 -23.30
CA ASN A 625 17.22 -2.63 -24.06
C ASN A 625 17.36 -2.31 -25.56
N ILE A 626 17.89 -3.29 -26.31
CA ILE A 626 18.11 -3.15 -27.75
C ILE A 626 16.79 -3.05 -28.52
N ASP A 627 15.72 -3.72 -28.05
CA ASP A 627 14.44 -3.71 -28.72
C ASP A 627 13.78 -2.34 -28.62
N ALA A 628 13.94 -1.63 -27.49
CA ALA A 628 13.52 -0.24 -27.35
C ALA A 628 14.28 0.72 -28.30
N ILE A 629 15.56 0.41 -28.62
CA ILE A 629 16.34 1.17 -29.64
C ILE A 629 15.85 0.83 -31.04
N LYS A 630 15.51 -0.42 -31.33
CA LYS A 630 14.95 -0.86 -32.61
C LYS A 630 13.60 -0.26 -32.91
N GLU A 631 12.71 -0.21 -31.89
CA GLU A 631 11.35 0.30 -32.03
C GLU A 631 11.29 1.85 -32.10
N ALA A 632 12.35 2.54 -31.65
CA ALA A 632 12.40 3.99 -31.64
C ALA A 632 12.64 4.56 -33.04
N ASP A 633 11.91 5.58 -33.43
CA ASP A 633 12.15 6.32 -34.67
C ASP A 633 13.41 7.20 -34.55
N ALA A 634 13.95 7.64 -35.69
CA ALA A 634 15.16 8.44 -35.75
C ALA A 634 15.06 9.75 -34.96
N LEU A 635 13.88 10.36 -34.90
CA LEU A 635 13.63 11.57 -34.13
C LEU A 635 13.74 11.31 -32.61
N THR A 636 13.11 10.23 -32.15
CA THR A 636 13.19 9.81 -30.73
C THR A 636 14.62 9.44 -30.31
N LEU A 637 15.38 8.77 -31.19
CA LEU A 637 16.78 8.46 -30.94
C LEU A 637 17.64 9.72 -30.82
N HIS A 638 17.40 10.70 -31.72
CA HIS A 638 18.07 12.00 -31.69
C HIS A 638 17.76 12.77 -30.40
N GLU A 639 16.47 12.96 -30.07
CA GLU A 639 16.04 13.78 -28.93
C GLU A 639 16.43 13.17 -27.58
N LYS A 640 16.18 11.87 -27.38
CA LYS A 640 16.44 11.23 -26.08
C LYS A 640 17.91 10.96 -25.83
N ALA A 641 18.66 10.51 -26.81
CA ALA A 641 20.08 10.18 -26.64
C ALA A 641 21.03 11.32 -26.96
N GLY A 642 20.55 12.44 -27.51
CA GLY A 642 21.37 13.59 -27.88
C GLY A 642 22.39 13.27 -28.98
N ILE A 643 22.11 12.32 -29.86
CA ILE A 643 22.97 11.92 -30.98
C ILE A 643 22.61 12.73 -32.24
N PRO A 644 23.54 13.00 -33.17
CA PRO A 644 23.23 13.71 -34.41
C PRO A 644 22.18 12.98 -35.25
N MET A 645 21.29 13.74 -35.94
CA MET A 645 20.18 13.17 -36.69
C MET A 645 20.61 12.15 -37.73
N HIS A 646 21.67 12.42 -38.52
CA HIS A 646 22.18 11.48 -39.51
C HIS A 646 22.64 10.14 -38.91
N ILE A 647 23.12 10.12 -37.64
CA ILE A 647 23.47 8.85 -36.97
C ILE A 647 22.20 8.17 -36.44
N ALA A 648 21.20 8.91 -36.02
CA ALA A 648 19.91 8.34 -35.63
C ALA A 648 19.20 7.67 -36.80
N GLU A 649 19.27 8.27 -37.99
CA GLU A 649 18.78 7.70 -39.26
C GLU A 649 19.55 6.45 -39.66
N GLU A 650 20.87 6.45 -39.50
CA GLU A 650 21.73 5.26 -39.74
C GLU A 650 21.35 4.10 -38.81
N ILE A 651 21.15 4.36 -37.51
CA ILE A 651 20.68 3.36 -36.55
C ILE A 651 19.30 2.81 -36.94
N TYR A 652 18.38 3.69 -37.27
CA TYR A 652 17.04 3.30 -37.71
C TYR A 652 17.08 2.41 -38.95
N SER A 653 17.85 2.83 -39.97
CA SER A 653 18.04 2.09 -41.23
C SER A 653 18.70 0.73 -41.03
N PHE A 654 19.67 0.64 -40.11
CA PHE A 654 20.34 -0.63 -39.77
C PHE A 654 19.36 -1.68 -39.22
N PHE A 655 18.40 -1.29 -38.41
CA PHE A 655 17.44 -2.22 -37.82
C PHE A 655 16.21 -2.49 -38.70
N HIS A 656 15.83 -1.58 -39.60
CA HIS A 656 14.61 -1.70 -40.41
C HIS A 656 14.87 -2.01 -41.89
N GLY A 657 16.16 -2.12 -42.29
CA GLY A 657 16.55 -2.26 -43.68
C GLY A 657 16.43 -0.92 -44.44
N SER A 658 17.39 -0.58 -45.23
CA SER A 658 17.27 0.56 -46.13
C SER A 658 16.08 0.33 -47.06
N VAL A 659 15.01 1.13 -46.89
CA VAL A 659 14.04 1.33 -47.94
C VAL A 659 14.77 2.11 -49.04
N VAL A 660 15.38 1.37 -49.95
CA VAL A 660 15.84 1.95 -51.21
C VAL A 660 14.58 2.10 -52.03
N GLU A 661 14.05 3.33 -52.18
CA GLU A 661 13.31 3.72 -53.35
C GLU A 661 14.25 3.95 -54.52
#